data_ee6cb38bfe2646182b4add115e1b11ad
#
_entry.id   ee6cb38bfe2646182b4add115e1b11ad
#
_cell.length_a   1.000
_cell.length_b   1.000
_cell.length_c   1.000
_cell.angle_alpha   90.00
_cell.angle_beta   90.00
_cell.angle_gamma   90.00
#
_symmetry.space_group_name_H-M   'P 1'
#
loop_
_entity.id
_entity.type
_entity.pdbx_description
1 polymer ?
#
loop_
_entity_poly.entity_id
_entity_poly.type
_entity_poly.pdbx_seq_one_letter_code
_entity_poly.pdbx_strand_id
1 'polypeptide(L)'
;MKRLRLAAALLFLAVTSTTVWAFDSFVIDSIRVEGLERVSEGTVLNYLPVKVGDVFDQKQSTESIKALFKTGFFKDVRLEHDGSQLVVLLEERPAIASITLEGNKDLSSEELLKALKGIGLSEGKVFDRQILDKVEQELRRQYYSRGKYGLQIDSEVADLDRNRVAVTIKISEGKVAKIKQINVVGNAAFEDEDLIDEFELSTSNWLSWYTKDDQYSKQKLSADLERLRSYYLDRGYIKFEIESTQVSITPNKKEIYVTVNVREGDVYKVNEVKLTGKMIVPPDQIMPLVQIGPEDTFSRKLATETSKGISDRLGEEGFIFANVNMVPDINEEKKSVNITFFVDPGKQVYVRRINFQGNTKTRDEVLRREMRQMEAAWASSTKIERSKMRLERLGYFQEVNVETPAVPGTADQIDVNYSVVEKSSGNITAGVGFSQVQGIIVNAAVTQDNVFGTGKRVNLTFNNSQVNTIYQFGYLDPYLTLDGISGGFDASYRETNFAQANLAQYLTDVGAVGVNVGVPFTEFDSLRTNLDYEYTNLKTTNQTPTQILDFISENGNAFNEYTVALGYTHDTLNRAIFATQGGSHTVQVLGAMPFSDLDYYKASLRSRHYFPLAQDLTLLLGGEIAYGGGYGGTSQLPFFENYFAGGPNSVRGFLQNTLGPRDSNNRPIGGSSKLIGSAELLFPVPLIKESKNLRLGAFVDAGNVFDGGYDFNEIRVSAGLSARWLSPFGAIMVSLGQPLNSKQGDRIQNFQFNFGSGF
;
A
#
# COMPACT_ATOMS: atom_id res chain seq x y z
N MET A 1 49.12 75.61 -4.90
CA MET A 1 49.34 74.23 -4.48
C MET A 1 48.51 73.18 -5.24
N LYS A 2 47.53 73.48 -6.11
CA LYS A 2 46.75 72.48 -6.89
C LYS A 2 47.43 72.08 -8.22
N ARG A 3 48.40 72.81 -8.76
CA ARG A 3 49.05 72.45 -10.03
C ARG A 3 50.30 71.56 -9.87
N LEU A 4 50.87 71.44 -8.66
CA LEU A 4 52.01 70.56 -8.41
C LEU A 4 51.60 69.11 -8.07
N ARG A 5 50.33 68.87 -7.67
CA ARG A 5 49.80 67.52 -7.40
C ARG A 5 49.36 66.81 -8.69
N LEU A 6 49.07 67.52 -9.78
CA LEU A 6 48.67 66.87 -11.03
C LEU A 6 49.91 66.41 -11.84
N ALA A 7 51.07 67.03 -11.69
CA ALA A 7 52.32 66.62 -12.36
C ALA A 7 52.93 65.35 -11.65
N ALA A 8 52.80 65.23 -10.34
CA ALA A 8 53.28 64.03 -9.61
C ALA A 8 52.38 62.82 -9.85
N ALA A 9 51.08 63.03 -10.10
CA ALA A 9 50.16 61.92 -10.46
C ALA A 9 50.36 61.39 -11.88
N LEU A 10 50.78 62.24 -12.82
CA LEU A 10 51.09 61.82 -14.19
C LEU A 10 52.50 61.22 -14.34
N LEU A 11 53.45 61.49 -13.41
CA LEU A 11 54.74 60.79 -13.39
C LEU A 11 54.71 59.43 -12.71
N PHE A 12 53.69 59.16 -11.86
CA PHE A 12 53.49 57.83 -11.22
C PHE A 12 52.71 56.86 -12.11
N LEU A 13 52.01 57.34 -13.13
CA LEU A 13 51.32 56.56 -14.13
C LEU A 13 52.17 56.03 -15.28
N ALA A 14 53.42 56.49 -15.37
CA ALA A 14 54.32 56.17 -16.48
C ALA A 14 55.36 55.07 -16.14
N VAL A 15 55.37 54.53 -14.94
CA VAL A 15 56.41 53.55 -14.50
C VAL A 15 55.85 52.16 -14.19
N THR A 16 54.55 51.93 -14.44
CA THR A 16 54.01 50.54 -14.40
C THR A 16 53.66 50.03 -15.79
N SER A 17 54.58 50.10 -16.72
CA SER A 17 54.55 49.19 -17.87
C SER A 17 54.95 47.79 -17.34
N THR A 18 54.03 47.07 -16.89
CA THR A 18 54.16 45.60 -16.73
C THR A 18 54.47 45.04 -18.09
N THR A 19 55.69 44.58 -18.27
CA THR A 19 56.08 43.80 -19.42
C THR A 19 55.12 42.58 -19.41
N VAL A 20 54.09 42.62 -20.26
CA VAL A 20 53.34 41.42 -20.65
C VAL A 20 54.36 40.56 -21.36
N TRP A 21 54.81 39.50 -20.71
CA TRP A 21 55.60 38.47 -21.38
C TRP A 21 54.72 37.89 -22.47
N ALA A 22 54.99 38.25 -23.72
CA ALA A 22 54.38 37.63 -24.88
C ALA A 22 54.84 36.17 -24.89
N PHE A 23 53.90 35.27 -24.91
CA PHE A 23 54.19 33.85 -25.06
C PHE A 23 54.69 33.66 -26.50
N ASP A 24 56.01 33.37 -26.64
CA ASP A 24 56.60 33.05 -27.94
C ASP A 24 56.06 31.73 -28.46
N SER A 25 55.45 31.74 -29.64
CA SER A 25 54.98 30.50 -30.26
C SER A 25 56.16 29.64 -30.74
N PHE A 26 56.10 28.34 -30.49
CA PHE A 26 57.10 27.38 -30.93
C PHE A 26 56.46 26.13 -31.56
N VAL A 27 57.24 25.39 -32.35
CA VAL A 27 56.81 24.08 -32.91
C VAL A 27 57.16 23.00 -31.90
N ILE A 28 56.18 22.16 -31.58
CA ILE A 28 56.33 21.07 -30.60
C ILE A 28 57.18 19.93 -31.24
N ASP A 29 58.40 19.73 -30.79
CA ASP A 29 59.26 18.58 -31.19
C ASP A 29 58.96 17.32 -30.37
N SER A 30 58.62 17.48 -29.09
CA SER A 30 58.26 16.43 -28.20
C SER A 30 57.31 16.90 -27.11
N ILE A 31 56.52 16.01 -26.58
CA ILE A 31 55.63 16.27 -25.42
C ILE A 31 56.10 15.35 -24.29
N ARG A 32 56.37 15.94 -23.12
CA ARG A 32 56.70 15.22 -21.90
C ARG A 32 55.61 15.48 -20.85
N VAL A 33 55.12 14.43 -20.25
CA VAL A 33 54.10 14.50 -19.20
C VAL A 33 54.72 14.12 -17.87
N GLU A 34 54.54 14.98 -16.86
CA GLU A 34 55.05 14.77 -15.51
C GLU A 34 53.97 14.87 -14.46
N GLY A 35 54.18 14.22 -13.32
CA GLY A 35 53.20 14.28 -12.20
C GLY A 35 52.08 13.23 -12.27
N LEU A 36 52.20 12.23 -13.14
CA LEU A 36 51.23 11.14 -13.25
C LEU A 36 51.52 10.07 -12.19
N GLU A 37 50.44 9.61 -11.55
CA GLU A 37 50.49 8.50 -10.58
C GLU A 37 49.61 7.31 -10.99
N ARG A 38 48.43 7.58 -11.54
CA ARG A 38 47.42 6.56 -11.89
C ARG A 38 46.95 6.69 -13.35
N VAL A 39 46.88 7.89 -13.87
CA VAL A 39 46.49 8.15 -15.26
C VAL A 39 47.67 7.82 -16.17
N SER A 40 47.43 7.06 -17.23
CA SER A 40 48.50 6.77 -18.19
C SER A 40 48.85 7.99 -19.04
N GLU A 41 50.13 8.16 -19.42
CA GLU A 41 50.59 9.20 -20.33
C GLU A 41 49.78 9.21 -21.66
N GLY A 42 49.49 8.00 -22.19
CA GLY A 42 48.63 7.88 -23.39
C GLY A 42 47.22 8.44 -23.24
N THR A 43 46.64 8.35 -22.00
CA THR A 43 45.37 8.96 -21.71
C THR A 43 45.45 10.49 -21.77
N VAL A 44 46.48 11.10 -21.20
CA VAL A 44 46.74 12.56 -21.25
C VAL A 44 46.86 13.02 -22.67
N LEU A 45 47.70 12.35 -23.46
CA LEU A 45 47.97 12.69 -24.86
C LEU A 45 46.71 12.55 -25.74
N ASN A 46 45.77 11.66 -25.42
CA ASN A 46 44.52 11.54 -26.15
C ASN A 46 43.54 12.74 -25.91
N TYR A 47 43.60 13.32 -24.71
CA TYR A 47 42.82 14.52 -24.39
C TYR A 47 43.47 15.83 -24.71
N LEU A 48 44.78 15.83 -25.00
CA LEU A 48 45.50 17.01 -25.40
C LEU A 48 45.16 17.40 -26.84
N PRO A 49 44.68 18.62 -27.12
CA PRO A 49 44.27 19.04 -28.47
C PRO A 49 45.45 19.32 -29.40
N VAL A 50 46.70 19.20 -28.94
CA VAL A 50 47.91 19.43 -29.68
C VAL A 50 48.79 18.18 -29.81
N LYS A 51 49.53 18.06 -30.89
CA LYS A 51 50.43 16.96 -31.22
C LYS A 51 51.84 17.42 -31.55
N VAL A 52 52.77 16.50 -31.56
CA VAL A 52 54.13 16.75 -32.09
C VAL A 52 54.03 17.23 -33.52
N GLY A 53 54.69 18.35 -33.85
CA GLY A 53 54.63 19.02 -35.12
C GLY A 53 53.69 20.25 -35.18
N ASP A 54 52.78 20.41 -34.20
CA ASP A 54 51.90 21.57 -34.15
C ASP A 54 52.62 22.83 -33.61
N VAL A 55 52.14 24.02 -34.04
CA VAL A 55 52.62 25.30 -33.48
C VAL A 55 51.90 25.53 -32.17
N PHE A 56 52.59 25.70 -31.08
CA PHE A 56 52.04 25.94 -29.75
C PHE A 56 52.04 27.45 -29.46
N ASP A 57 50.85 28.00 -29.30
CA ASP A 57 50.61 29.41 -28.98
C ASP A 57 49.76 29.55 -27.71
N GLN A 58 49.52 30.80 -27.31
CA GLN A 58 48.70 31.10 -26.10
C GLN A 58 47.27 30.59 -26.20
N LYS A 59 46.67 30.50 -27.39
CA LYS A 59 45.34 29.98 -27.59
C LYS A 59 45.31 28.46 -27.36
N GLN A 60 46.27 27.74 -27.94
CA GLN A 60 46.40 26.31 -27.78
C GLN A 60 46.77 25.90 -26.36
N SER A 61 47.61 26.73 -25.67
CA SER A 61 47.86 26.55 -24.24
C SER A 61 46.56 26.62 -23.42
N THR A 62 45.74 27.62 -23.68
CA THR A 62 44.45 27.79 -22.99
C THR A 62 43.47 26.62 -23.29
N GLU A 63 43.41 26.19 -24.56
CA GLU A 63 42.57 25.09 -24.99
C GLU A 63 43.05 23.76 -24.38
N SER A 64 44.35 23.53 -24.32
CA SER A 64 44.94 22.34 -23.72
C SER A 64 44.68 22.23 -22.23
N ILE A 65 44.88 23.35 -21.50
CA ILE A 65 44.54 23.39 -20.06
C ILE A 65 43.08 23.12 -19.85
N LYS A 66 42.20 23.76 -20.61
CA LYS A 66 40.74 23.54 -20.51
C LYS A 66 40.34 22.10 -20.85
N ALA A 67 40.93 21.52 -21.87
CA ALA A 67 40.66 20.14 -22.28
C ALA A 67 41.03 19.14 -21.18
N LEU A 68 42.22 19.29 -20.58
CA LEU A 68 42.69 18.41 -19.49
C LEU A 68 41.86 18.64 -18.21
N PHE A 69 41.55 19.88 -17.83
CA PHE A 69 40.65 20.13 -16.68
C PHE A 69 39.25 19.57 -16.88
N LYS A 70 38.70 19.59 -18.09
CA LYS A 70 37.38 19.07 -18.43
C LYS A 70 37.29 17.55 -18.20
N THR A 71 38.40 16.84 -18.22
CA THR A 71 38.44 15.38 -17.90
C THR A 71 38.05 15.09 -16.44
N GLY A 72 38.26 16.06 -15.54
CA GLY A 72 38.06 15.93 -14.11
C GLY A 72 39.14 15.12 -13.37
N PHE A 73 40.17 14.65 -14.07
CA PHE A 73 41.23 13.84 -13.48
C PHE A 73 42.26 14.66 -12.71
N PHE A 74 42.41 15.92 -13.05
CA PHE A 74 43.53 16.74 -12.56
C PHE A 74 43.05 17.84 -11.62
N LYS A 75 43.80 18.09 -10.58
CA LYS A 75 43.61 19.18 -9.62
C LYS A 75 44.33 20.43 -10.10
N ASP A 76 45.54 20.28 -10.72
CA ASP A 76 46.30 21.34 -11.33
C ASP A 76 46.89 20.90 -12.68
N VAL A 77 46.96 21.82 -13.62
CA VAL A 77 47.50 21.61 -14.97
C VAL A 77 48.36 22.83 -15.32
N ARG A 78 49.64 22.63 -15.46
CA ARG A 78 50.61 23.64 -15.90
C ARG A 78 51.28 23.19 -17.18
N LEU A 79 51.46 24.13 -18.08
CA LEU A 79 52.16 23.87 -19.32
C LEU A 79 53.43 24.74 -19.30
N GLU A 80 54.58 24.09 -19.41
CA GLU A 80 55.89 24.72 -19.49
C GLU A 80 56.55 24.30 -20.80
N HIS A 81 57.60 24.95 -21.20
CA HIS A 81 58.38 24.56 -22.36
C HIS A 81 59.90 24.59 -22.04
N ASP A 82 60.59 23.60 -22.54
CA ASP A 82 62.03 23.53 -22.49
C ASP A 82 62.57 23.47 -23.94
N GLY A 83 62.92 24.69 -24.48
CA GLY A 83 63.16 24.84 -25.90
C GLY A 83 61.91 24.57 -26.74
N SER A 84 61.95 23.55 -27.62
CA SER A 84 60.82 23.08 -28.43
C SER A 84 60.07 21.88 -27.82
N GLN A 85 60.39 21.47 -26.60
CA GLN A 85 59.70 20.45 -25.86
C GLN A 85 58.56 21.06 -25.04
N LEU A 86 57.33 20.58 -25.22
CA LEU A 86 56.19 20.92 -24.35
C LEU A 86 56.19 20.02 -23.12
N VAL A 87 56.27 20.59 -21.92
CA VAL A 87 56.20 19.88 -20.65
C VAL A 87 54.86 20.13 -20.02
N VAL A 88 54.06 19.04 -19.84
CA VAL A 88 52.75 19.03 -19.23
C VAL A 88 52.89 18.57 -17.80
N LEU A 89 52.81 19.50 -16.85
CA LEU A 89 52.89 19.23 -15.41
C LEU A 89 51.48 19.03 -14.88
N LEU A 90 51.20 17.91 -14.31
CA LEU A 90 49.87 17.51 -13.85
C LEU A 90 49.90 17.13 -12.37
N GLU A 91 48.90 17.60 -11.65
CA GLU A 91 48.60 17.10 -10.30
C GLU A 91 47.28 16.34 -10.36
N GLU A 92 47.36 15.01 -10.19
CA GLU A 92 46.16 14.19 -10.28
C GLU A 92 45.25 14.35 -9.04
N ARG A 93 43.93 14.37 -9.25
CA ARG A 93 42.97 14.25 -8.17
C ARG A 93 43.00 12.81 -7.62
N PRO A 94 42.97 12.62 -6.30
CA PRO A 94 42.97 11.28 -5.72
C PRO A 94 41.68 10.51 -6.09
N ALA A 95 41.79 9.18 -6.07
CA ALA A 95 40.61 8.34 -6.23
C ALA A 95 40.04 7.93 -4.88
N ILE A 96 38.73 7.73 -4.82
CA ILE A 96 38.04 7.25 -3.64
C ILE A 96 38.33 5.75 -3.45
N ALA A 97 39.03 5.40 -2.37
CA ALA A 97 39.31 4.02 -2.03
C ALA A 97 38.15 3.37 -1.26
N SER A 98 37.53 4.13 -0.33
CA SER A 98 36.41 3.68 0.47
C SER A 98 35.55 4.84 0.91
N ILE A 99 34.26 4.56 1.12
CA ILE A 99 33.29 5.49 1.71
C ILE A 99 32.68 4.83 2.93
N THR A 100 32.87 5.43 4.10
CA THR A 100 32.33 4.94 5.36
C THR A 100 31.28 5.92 5.89
N LEU A 101 30.12 5.39 6.27
CA LEU A 101 29.05 6.15 6.91
C LEU A 101 28.94 5.71 8.37
N GLU A 102 29.01 6.65 9.29
CA GLU A 102 28.94 6.39 10.73
C GLU A 102 27.79 7.16 11.37
N GLY A 103 27.03 6.51 12.25
CA GLY A 103 26.00 7.16 13.07
C GLY A 103 24.63 7.32 12.42
N ASN A 104 24.43 6.86 11.19
CA ASN A 104 23.16 6.80 10.48
C ASN A 104 22.30 5.64 11.01
N LYS A 105 21.30 5.95 11.85
CA LYS A 105 20.41 4.97 12.49
C LYS A 105 19.05 4.86 11.79
N ASP A 106 18.54 5.98 11.29
CA ASP A 106 17.21 6.06 10.65
C ASP A 106 17.22 5.73 9.16
N LEU A 107 18.38 5.83 8.52
CA LEU A 107 18.58 5.49 7.11
C LEU A 107 19.65 4.41 7.03
N SER A 108 19.37 3.34 6.28
CA SER A 108 20.36 2.27 6.10
C SER A 108 21.57 2.77 5.30
N SER A 109 22.77 2.31 5.66
CA SER A 109 23.99 2.66 4.92
C SER A 109 23.89 2.25 3.44
N GLU A 110 23.18 1.16 3.12
CA GLU A 110 22.99 0.69 1.75
C GLU A 110 22.16 1.67 0.92
N GLU A 111 21.04 2.18 1.45
CA GLU A 111 20.21 3.20 0.79
C GLU A 111 20.98 4.49 0.56
N LEU A 112 21.72 4.92 1.58
CA LEU A 112 22.55 6.14 1.48
C LEU A 112 23.65 5.98 0.44
N LEU A 113 24.43 4.89 0.45
CA LEU A 113 25.48 4.64 -0.53
C LEU A 113 24.94 4.59 -1.96
N LYS A 114 23.75 4.02 -2.15
CA LYS A 114 23.08 4.02 -3.46
C LYS A 114 22.74 5.44 -3.92
N ALA A 115 22.23 6.29 -3.03
CA ALA A 115 21.95 7.68 -3.32
C ALA A 115 23.23 8.47 -3.63
N LEU A 116 24.30 8.27 -2.86
CA LEU A 116 25.62 8.90 -3.06
C LEU A 116 26.22 8.54 -4.42
N LYS A 117 26.10 7.29 -4.84
CA LYS A 117 26.51 6.82 -6.17
C LYS A 117 25.77 7.56 -7.29
N GLY A 118 24.48 7.87 -7.11
CA GLY A 118 23.67 8.65 -8.05
C GLY A 118 24.17 10.11 -8.22
N ILE A 119 24.79 10.68 -7.18
CA ILE A 119 25.33 12.05 -7.19
C ILE A 119 26.77 12.07 -7.74
N GLY A 120 27.42 10.89 -7.86
CA GLY A 120 28.77 10.77 -8.39
C GLY A 120 29.84 10.45 -7.33
N LEU A 121 29.48 10.29 -6.06
CA LEU A 121 30.38 9.87 -5.00
C LEU A 121 30.31 8.34 -4.85
N SER A 122 31.33 7.63 -5.35
CA SER A 122 31.42 6.17 -5.22
C SER A 122 32.88 5.73 -5.24
N GLU A 123 33.14 4.57 -4.69
CA GLU A 123 34.46 3.93 -4.72
C GLU A 123 34.96 3.78 -6.16
N GLY A 124 36.26 3.98 -6.35
CA GLY A 124 36.93 3.95 -7.65
C GLY A 124 36.75 5.21 -8.51
N LYS A 125 35.92 6.16 -8.14
CA LYS A 125 35.78 7.44 -8.83
C LYS A 125 36.80 8.45 -8.32
N VAL A 126 37.07 9.47 -9.15
CA VAL A 126 37.92 10.60 -8.77
C VAL A 126 37.22 11.42 -7.68
N PHE A 127 37.97 11.73 -6.62
CA PHE A 127 37.47 12.55 -5.52
C PHE A 127 37.40 14.03 -5.94
N ASP A 128 36.26 14.62 -5.71
CA ASP A 128 36.05 16.07 -5.87
C ASP A 128 35.35 16.63 -4.63
N ARG A 129 35.94 17.61 -3.98
CA ARG A 129 35.39 18.27 -2.80
C ARG A 129 34.01 18.84 -3.05
N GLN A 130 33.76 19.40 -4.24
CA GLN A 130 32.45 19.93 -4.60
C GLN A 130 31.36 18.88 -4.65
N ILE A 131 31.70 17.64 -5.06
CA ILE A 131 30.76 16.52 -5.03
C ILE A 131 30.46 16.13 -3.57
N LEU A 132 31.46 16.10 -2.70
CA LEU A 132 31.26 15.82 -1.28
C LEU A 132 30.36 16.87 -0.62
N ASP A 133 30.57 18.17 -0.90
CA ASP A 133 29.74 19.26 -0.38
C ASP A 133 28.26 19.14 -0.86
N LYS A 134 28.04 18.74 -2.12
CA LYS A 134 26.70 18.45 -2.65
C LYS A 134 26.08 17.25 -1.95
N VAL A 135 26.84 16.23 -1.68
CA VAL A 135 26.40 15.04 -0.93
C VAL A 135 25.97 15.42 0.48
N GLU A 136 26.77 16.23 1.19
CA GLU A 136 26.39 16.72 2.51
C GLU A 136 25.08 17.50 2.49
N GLN A 137 24.89 18.37 1.50
CA GLN A 137 23.63 19.12 1.32
C GLN A 137 22.45 18.20 1.05
N GLU A 138 22.62 17.19 0.20
CA GLU A 138 21.57 16.23 -0.09
C GLU A 138 21.23 15.38 1.15
N LEU A 139 22.24 14.91 1.89
CA LEU A 139 22.02 14.22 3.17
C LEU A 139 21.27 15.12 4.16
N ARG A 140 21.65 16.40 4.30
CA ARG A 140 20.93 17.37 5.14
C ARG A 140 19.48 17.51 4.69
N ARG A 141 19.21 17.60 3.39
CA ARG A 141 17.86 17.68 2.84
C ARG A 141 17.03 16.42 3.18
N GLN A 142 17.62 15.24 3.04
CA GLN A 142 16.98 13.95 3.35
C GLN A 142 16.61 13.83 4.84
N TYR A 143 17.52 14.22 5.72
CA TYR A 143 17.26 14.19 7.16
C TYR A 143 16.30 15.31 7.62
N TYR A 144 16.38 16.48 7.02
CA TYR A 144 15.45 17.57 7.32
C TYR A 144 14.02 17.25 6.86
N SER A 145 13.85 16.56 5.75
CA SER A 145 12.52 16.09 5.32
C SER A 145 11.89 15.11 6.32
N ARG A 146 12.72 14.46 7.15
CA ARG A 146 12.31 13.57 8.24
C ARG A 146 12.26 14.26 9.62
N GLY A 147 12.33 15.59 9.64
CA GLY A 147 12.24 16.37 10.88
C GLY A 147 13.51 16.39 11.76
N LYS A 148 14.65 15.92 11.24
CA LYS A 148 15.92 15.86 11.97
C LYS A 148 16.73 17.17 11.85
N TYR A 149 16.19 18.27 12.36
CA TYR A 149 16.82 19.60 12.25
C TYR A 149 18.07 19.78 13.14
N GLY A 150 18.28 18.90 14.11
CA GLY A 150 19.48 18.81 14.94
C GLY A 150 20.64 18.08 14.29
N LEU A 151 20.53 17.70 13.03
CA LEU A 151 21.54 16.97 12.28
C LEU A 151 22.87 17.71 12.23
N GLN A 152 23.97 17.00 12.51
CA GLN A 152 25.34 17.42 12.25
C GLN A 152 25.98 16.38 11.35
N ILE A 153 26.66 16.85 10.31
CA ILE A 153 27.40 16.02 9.38
C ILE A 153 28.81 16.56 9.33
N ASP A 154 29.77 15.73 9.63
CA ASP A 154 31.20 16.00 9.55
C ASP A 154 31.84 14.99 8.62
N SER A 155 32.52 15.50 7.58
CA SER A 155 33.17 14.66 6.59
C SER A 155 34.69 14.76 6.73
N GLU A 156 35.33 13.64 6.95
CA GLU A 156 36.78 13.50 7.03
C GLU A 156 37.29 12.83 5.76
N VAL A 157 38.34 13.39 5.19
CA VAL A 157 39.03 12.82 4.03
C VAL A 157 40.45 12.52 4.43
N ALA A 158 40.80 11.24 4.45
CA ALA A 158 42.13 10.77 4.79
C ALA A 158 42.88 10.34 3.52
N ASP A 159 44.08 10.90 3.34
CA ASP A 159 44.96 10.52 2.24
C ASP A 159 45.54 9.10 2.46
N LEU A 160 45.57 8.32 1.41
CA LEU A 160 46.10 6.95 1.37
C LEU A 160 47.17 6.84 0.29
N ASP A 161 48.01 5.81 0.39
CA ASP A 161 49.02 5.51 -0.60
C ASP A 161 48.45 5.40 -2.03
N ARG A 162 49.25 5.74 -3.03
CA ARG A 162 48.95 5.67 -4.47
C ARG A 162 47.81 6.64 -4.86
N ASN A 163 47.90 7.88 -4.43
CA ASN A 163 46.96 8.96 -4.73
C ASN A 163 45.47 8.53 -4.57
N ARG A 164 45.15 8.00 -3.38
CA ARG A 164 43.80 7.58 -2.99
C ARG A 164 43.37 8.30 -1.73
N VAL A 165 42.07 8.35 -1.53
CA VAL A 165 41.46 8.89 -0.31
C VAL A 165 40.42 7.96 0.26
N ALA A 166 40.32 7.90 1.58
CA ALA A 166 39.20 7.34 2.31
C ALA A 166 38.28 8.50 2.76
N VAL A 167 36.99 8.40 2.46
CA VAL A 167 36.01 9.39 2.87
C VAL A 167 35.16 8.81 3.99
N THR A 168 35.21 9.43 5.16
CA THR A 168 34.35 9.06 6.30
C THR A 168 33.35 10.17 6.57
N ILE A 169 32.05 9.86 6.48
CA ILE A 169 30.97 10.81 6.75
C ILE A 169 30.34 10.41 8.09
N LYS A 170 30.59 11.24 9.11
CA LYS A 170 30.04 11.07 10.45
C LYS A 170 28.73 11.81 10.57
N ILE A 171 27.66 11.10 10.89
CA ILE A 171 26.30 11.62 10.96
C ILE A 171 25.83 11.57 12.41
N SER A 172 25.55 12.73 12.96
CA SER A 172 24.85 12.85 14.25
C SER A 172 23.43 13.32 13.98
N GLU A 173 22.49 12.37 13.94
CA GLU A 173 21.13 12.62 13.45
C GLU A 173 20.33 13.60 14.29
N GLY A 174 20.64 13.73 15.59
CA GLY A 174 19.85 14.51 16.54
C GLY A 174 18.49 13.88 16.84
N LYS A 175 17.66 14.59 17.56
CA LYS A 175 16.27 14.21 17.84
C LYS A 175 15.35 14.78 16.75
N VAL A 176 14.25 14.08 16.48
CA VAL A 176 13.19 14.60 15.61
C VAL A 176 12.52 15.78 16.30
N ALA A 177 12.35 16.87 15.56
CA ALA A 177 11.64 18.04 16.05
C ALA A 177 10.13 17.77 16.02
N LYS A 178 9.47 18.04 17.15
CA LYS A 178 8.05 17.79 17.36
C LYS A 178 7.24 19.07 17.23
N ILE A 179 6.04 18.95 16.66
CA ILE A 179 5.12 20.07 16.56
C ILE A 179 4.57 20.35 17.96
N LYS A 180 4.81 21.57 18.41
CA LYS A 180 4.30 22.06 19.71
C LYS A 180 2.96 22.74 19.55
N GLN A 181 2.79 23.47 18.44
CA GLN A 181 1.57 24.22 18.17
C GLN A 181 1.40 24.45 16.67
N ILE A 182 0.14 24.38 16.24
CA ILE A 182 -0.32 24.78 14.91
C ILE A 182 -1.38 25.86 15.15
N ASN A 183 -1.22 27.01 14.51
CA ASN A 183 -2.17 28.13 14.56
C ASN A 183 -2.65 28.44 13.17
N VAL A 184 -3.95 28.63 13.02
CA VAL A 184 -4.55 29.25 11.84
C VAL A 184 -4.96 30.68 12.24
N VAL A 185 -4.63 31.66 11.45
CA VAL A 185 -4.89 33.09 11.75
C VAL A 185 -5.63 33.69 10.58
N GLY A 186 -6.73 34.40 10.87
CA GLY A 186 -7.58 35.02 9.86
C GLY A 186 -8.84 34.20 9.55
N ASN A 187 -9.01 33.05 10.19
CA ASN A 187 -10.24 32.26 10.17
C ASN A 187 -11.28 32.92 11.12
N ALA A 188 -12.48 33.09 10.61
CA ALA A 188 -13.64 33.61 11.36
C ALA A 188 -14.86 32.70 11.20
N ALA A 189 -14.92 31.92 10.12
CA ALA A 189 -16.04 31.06 9.78
C ALA A 189 -15.98 29.69 10.43
N PHE A 190 -14.79 29.21 10.77
CA PHE A 190 -14.57 27.89 11.38
C PHE A 190 -13.63 28.04 12.56
N GLU A 191 -13.79 27.17 13.55
CA GLU A 191 -12.89 27.13 14.70
C GLU A 191 -11.52 26.54 14.31
N ASP A 192 -10.46 26.93 15.01
CA ASP A 192 -9.10 26.42 14.76
C ASP A 192 -9.05 24.90 14.85
N GLU A 193 -9.81 24.32 15.77
CA GLU A 193 -9.86 22.88 15.99
C GLU A 193 -10.40 22.14 14.77
N ASP A 194 -11.48 22.64 14.15
CA ASP A 194 -12.07 22.08 12.94
C ASP A 194 -11.08 22.09 11.75
N LEU A 195 -10.32 23.18 11.62
CA LEU A 195 -9.35 23.35 10.53
C LEU A 195 -8.09 22.50 10.75
N ILE A 196 -7.61 22.42 11.99
CA ILE A 196 -6.46 21.58 12.34
C ILE A 196 -6.81 20.10 12.28
N ASP A 197 -8.09 19.76 12.45
CA ASP A 197 -8.58 18.39 12.31
C ASP A 197 -8.45 17.83 10.88
N GLU A 198 -8.41 18.68 9.87
CA GLU A 198 -8.12 18.29 8.51
C GLU A 198 -6.62 17.99 8.25
N PHE A 199 -5.73 18.36 9.18
CA PHE A 199 -4.29 18.17 9.02
C PHE A 199 -3.86 16.75 9.42
N GLU A 200 -2.93 16.16 8.66
CA GLU A 200 -2.20 14.95 9.07
C GLU A 200 -1.22 15.25 10.20
N LEU A 201 -0.64 16.47 10.17
CA LEU A 201 0.24 16.94 11.22
C LEU A 201 -0.57 17.36 12.44
N SER A 202 -0.14 16.92 13.63
CA SER A 202 -0.80 17.25 14.89
C SER A 202 0.21 17.62 15.98
N THR A 203 -0.28 18.15 17.09
CA THR A 203 0.51 18.33 18.30
C THR A 203 0.74 17.00 19.00
N SER A 204 1.85 16.87 19.78
CA SER A 204 2.18 15.63 20.49
C SER A 204 1.06 15.18 21.43
N ASN A 205 0.60 13.95 21.25
CA ASN A 205 -0.38 13.27 22.08
C ASN A 205 0.16 11.91 22.56
N TRP A 206 -0.59 11.18 23.40
CA TRP A 206 -0.16 9.91 23.98
C TRP A 206 0.06 8.78 22.95
N LEU A 207 -0.49 8.92 21.72
CA LEU A 207 -0.35 7.96 20.61
C LEU A 207 0.71 8.37 19.59
N SER A 208 1.26 9.58 19.69
CA SER A 208 2.26 10.09 18.73
C SER A 208 3.55 9.25 18.66
N TRP A 209 3.80 8.41 19.66
CA TRP A 209 4.89 7.43 19.58
C TRP A 209 4.68 6.38 18.47
N TYR A 210 3.41 6.11 18.13
CA TYR A 210 3.02 5.17 17.09
C TYR A 210 2.67 5.88 15.77
N THR A 211 1.82 6.90 15.81
CA THR A 211 1.31 7.62 14.62
C THR A 211 2.36 8.49 13.96
N LYS A 212 3.33 9.01 14.76
CA LYS A 212 4.38 9.95 14.31
C LYS A 212 3.80 11.20 13.63
N ASP A 213 2.56 11.57 13.96
CA ASP A 213 1.84 12.72 13.44
C ASP A 213 2.39 14.05 13.99
N ASP A 214 3.05 14.00 15.14
CA ASP A 214 3.74 15.13 15.76
C ASP A 214 5.13 15.43 15.15
N GLN A 215 5.58 14.64 14.17
CA GLN A 215 6.86 14.83 13.51
C GLN A 215 6.70 15.71 12.26
N TYR A 216 7.29 16.88 12.32
CA TYR A 216 7.21 17.83 11.23
C TYR A 216 7.86 17.32 9.94
N SER A 217 7.15 17.46 8.84
CA SER A 217 7.64 17.24 7.49
C SER A 217 7.11 18.35 6.58
N LYS A 218 7.99 18.97 5.78
CA LYS A 218 7.58 19.98 4.81
C LYS A 218 6.58 19.44 3.78
N GLN A 219 6.74 18.17 3.39
CA GLN A 219 5.82 17.52 2.45
C GLN A 219 4.43 17.35 3.05
N LYS A 220 4.35 16.88 4.32
CA LYS A 220 3.08 16.75 5.04
C LYS A 220 2.41 18.11 5.21
N LEU A 221 3.15 19.13 5.63
CA LEU A 221 2.59 20.48 5.75
C LEU A 221 2.05 20.99 4.41
N SER A 222 2.76 20.79 3.29
CA SER A 222 2.24 21.18 1.98
C SER A 222 0.95 20.45 1.61
N ALA A 223 0.84 19.17 1.94
CA ALA A 223 -0.40 18.40 1.75
C ALA A 223 -1.53 18.92 2.65
N ASP A 224 -1.23 19.26 3.91
CA ASP A 224 -2.19 19.82 4.85
C ASP A 224 -2.72 21.18 4.41
N LEU A 225 -1.84 22.04 3.87
CA LEU A 225 -2.26 23.34 3.29
C LEU A 225 -3.18 23.15 2.08
N GLU A 226 -2.97 22.13 1.25
CA GLU A 226 -3.89 21.82 0.15
C GLU A 226 -5.22 21.22 0.67
N ARG A 227 -5.20 20.43 1.76
CA ARG A 227 -6.43 19.98 2.43
C ARG A 227 -7.20 21.16 3.00
N LEU A 228 -6.53 22.08 3.69
CA LEU A 228 -7.14 23.30 4.20
C LEU A 228 -7.78 24.13 3.06
N ARG A 229 -7.05 24.31 1.93
CA ARG A 229 -7.61 24.99 0.76
C ARG A 229 -8.85 24.28 0.23
N SER A 230 -8.80 22.95 0.09
CA SER A 230 -9.93 22.15 -0.36
C SER A 230 -11.11 22.25 0.57
N TYR A 231 -10.87 22.23 1.90
CA TYR A 231 -11.90 22.37 2.92
C TYR A 231 -12.75 23.64 2.72
N TYR A 232 -12.09 24.79 2.51
CA TYR A 232 -12.77 26.05 2.26
C TYR A 232 -13.45 26.09 0.88
N LEU A 233 -12.76 25.65 -0.18
CA LEU A 233 -13.30 25.64 -1.54
C LEU A 233 -14.54 24.72 -1.68
N ASP A 234 -14.60 23.67 -0.88
CA ASP A 234 -15.74 22.75 -0.87
C ASP A 234 -16.94 23.26 -0.06
N ARG A 235 -16.73 24.35 0.71
CA ARG A 235 -17.77 25.03 1.51
C ARG A 235 -18.13 26.41 0.98
N GLY A 236 -17.79 26.69 -0.27
CA GLY A 236 -18.22 27.89 -0.98
C GLY A 236 -17.24 29.07 -0.94
N TYR A 237 -16.13 28.97 -0.26
CA TYR A 237 -15.15 30.05 -0.16
C TYR A 237 -14.21 30.09 -1.38
N ILE A 238 -14.76 30.45 -2.55
CA ILE A 238 -14.01 30.42 -3.83
C ILE A 238 -12.76 31.31 -3.81
N LYS A 239 -12.78 32.40 -3.05
CA LYS A 239 -11.69 33.36 -2.92
C LYS A 239 -10.77 33.09 -1.74
N PHE A 240 -10.85 31.90 -1.14
CA PHE A 240 -9.95 31.50 -0.07
C PHE A 240 -8.49 31.52 -0.52
N GLU A 241 -7.65 32.16 0.26
CA GLU A 241 -6.22 32.28 0.00
C GLU A 241 -5.41 32.06 1.27
N ILE A 242 -4.33 31.30 1.16
CA ILE A 242 -3.31 31.19 2.19
C ILE A 242 -2.29 32.29 1.91
N GLU A 243 -2.30 33.35 2.73
CA GLU A 243 -1.45 34.53 2.54
C GLU A 243 0.00 34.23 2.90
N SER A 244 0.24 33.50 3.96
CA SER A 244 1.59 33.08 4.34
C SER A 244 1.57 31.88 5.27
N THR A 245 2.68 31.14 5.26
CA THR A 245 2.91 30.03 6.19
C THR A 245 4.27 30.23 6.84
N GLN A 246 4.29 30.32 8.17
CA GLN A 246 5.51 30.51 8.95
C GLN A 246 5.78 29.25 9.77
N VAL A 247 7.02 28.75 9.69
CA VAL A 247 7.49 27.62 10.48
C VAL A 247 8.67 28.08 11.33
N SER A 248 8.49 28.15 12.63
CA SER A 248 9.52 28.54 13.59
C SER A 248 10.02 27.33 14.36
N ILE A 249 11.35 27.20 14.46
CA ILE A 249 12.01 26.13 15.17
C ILE A 249 12.73 26.72 16.39
N THR A 250 12.54 26.10 17.54
CA THR A 250 13.23 26.53 18.77
C THR A 250 14.76 26.42 18.65
N PRO A 251 15.55 27.24 19.36
CA PRO A 251 17.01 27.19 19.29
C PRO A 251 17.61 25.81 19.58
N ASN A 252 16.98 25.02 20.43
CA ASN A 252 17.38 23.64 20.77
C ASN A 252 16.97 22.62 19.67
N LYS A 253 16.30 23.07 18.60
CA LYS A 253 15.85 22.28 17.43
C LYS A 253 14.95 21.09 17.77
N LYS A 254 14.20 21.17 18.88
CA LYS A 254 13.33 20.09 19.35
C LYS A 254 11.85 20.36 19.15
N GLU A 255 11.44 21.64 19.06
CA GLU A 255 10.04 22.04 18.97
C GLU A 255 9.82 22.94 17.77
N ILE A 256 8.68 22.77 17.13
CA ILE A 256 8.24 23.50 15.95
C ILE A 256 6.89 24.16 16.22
N TYR A 257 6.76 25.37 15.78
CA TYR A 257 5.53 26.15 15.76
C TYR A 257 5.19 26.45 14.30
N VAL A 258 3.97 26.15 13.90
CA VAL A 258 3.44 26.40 12.55
C VAL A 258 2.35 27.44 12.66
N THR A 259 2.44 28.52 11.89
CA THR A 259 1.39 29.55 11.78
C THR A 259 1.01 29.70 10.31
N VAL A 260 -0.28 29.52 10.03
CA VAL A 260 -0.87 29.65 8.71
C VAL A 260 -1.78 30.86 8.70
N ASN A 261 -1.43 31.90 7.94
CA ASN A 261 -2.28 33.07 7.79
C ASN A 261 -3.18 32.88 6.58
N VAL A 262 -4.48 33.00 6.78
CA VAL A 262 -5.51 32.79 5.76
C VAL A 262 -6.38 34.02 5.59
N ARG A 263 -6.95 34.12 4.39
CA ARG A 263 -8.02 35.06 4.05
C ARG A 263 -9.18 34.23 3.48
N GLU A 264 -10.30 34.18 4.19
CA GLU A 264 -11.41 33.31 3.85
C GLU A 264 -12.21 33.77 2.64
N GLY A 265 -12.52 35.05 2.60
CA GLY A 265 -13.46 35.63 1.62
C GLY A 265 -14.89 35.34 2.00
N ASP A 266 -15.81 35.46 1.02
CA ASP A 266 -17.25 35.23 1.18
C ASP A 266 -17.65 33.83 0.72
N VAL A 267 -18.78 33.35 1.19
CA VAL A 267 -19.43 32.11 0.70
C VAL A 267 -20.21 32.38 -0.56
N TYR A 268 -19.98 31.60 -1.59
CA TYR A 268 -20.65 31.68 -2.88
C TYR A 268 -21.60 30.52 -3.06
N LYS A 269 -22.81 30.81 -3.56
CA LYS A 269 -23.78 29.82 -3.99
C LYS A 269 -23.81 29.69 -5.50
N VAL A 270 -24.14 28.49 -5.97
CA VAL A 270 -24.32 28.24 -7.40
C VAL A 270 -25.66 28.84 -7.84
N ASN A 271 -25.62 29.73 -8.84
CA ASN A 271 -26.84 30.34 -9.41
C ASN A 271 -27.32 29.52 -10.60
N GLU A 272 -26.42 29.09 -11.48
CA GLU A 272 -26.76 28.36 -12.68
C GLU A 272 -25.66 27.38 -13.05
N VAL A 273 -26.08 26.20 -13.56
CA VAL A 273 -25.14 25.23 -14.14
C VAL A 273 -25.47 25.01 -15.60
N LYS A 274 -24.51 25.26 -16.48
CA LYS A 274 -24.65 25.11 -17.93
C LYS A 274 -23.72 24.02 -18.46
N LEU A 275 -24.27 23.23 -19.39
CA LEU A 275 -23.51 22.33 -20.23
C LEU A 275 -23.42 22.96 -21.64
N THR A 276 -22.20 23.15 -22.15
CA THR A 276 -21.95 23.72 -23.48
C THR A 276 -20.91 22.90 -24.22
N GLY A 277 -20.80 23.13 -25.52
CA GLY A 277 -19.88 22.40 -26.37
C GLY A 277 -20.56 21.34 -27.20
N LYS A 278 -19.80 20.33 -27.64
CA LYS A 278 -20.30 19.27 -28.53
C LYS A 278 -20.82 18.09 -27.73
N MET A 279 -22.14 18.00 -27.61
CA MET A 279 -22.79 16.86 -26.91
C MET A 279 -22.88 15.68 -27.87
N ILE A 280 -22.20 14.58 -27.54
CA ILE A 280 -22.24 13.30 -28.27
C ILE A 280 -23.23 12.35 -27.60
N VAL A 281 -23.27 12.38 -26.27
CA VAL A 281 -24.20 11.58 -25.46
C VAL A 281 -25.44 12.41 -25.18
N PRO A 282 -26.65 11.81 -25.22
CA PRO A 282 -27.87 12.53 -24.90
C PRO A 282 -27.82 13.21 -23.53
N PRO A 283 -28.38 14.44 -23.40
CA PRO A 283 -28.33 15.20 -22.16
C PRO A 283 -28.93 14.48 -20.94
N ASP A 284 -29.94 13.63 -21.15
CA ASP A 284 -30.56 12.81 -20.10
C ASP A 284 -29.60 11.79 -19.45
N GLN A 285 -28.54 11.39 -20.14
CA GLN A 285 -27.49 10.53 -19.59
C GLN A 285 -26.36 11.32 -18.93
N ILE A 286 -26.21 12.60 -19.25
CA ILE A 286 -25.17 13.47 -18.67
C ILE A 286 -25.68 14.19 -17.42
N MET A 287 -26.93 14.66 -17.43
CA MET A 287 -27.50 15.40 -16.31
C MET A 287 -27.43 14.68 -14.95
N PRO A 288 -27.64 13.35 -14.84
CA PRO A 288 -27.48 12.64 -13.58
C PRO A 288 -26.04 12.62 -13.03
N LEU A 289 -25.05 12.93 -13.86
CA LEU A 289 -23.63 13.00 -13.46
C LEU A 289 -23.26 14.37 -12.89
N VAL A 290 -24.14 15.37 -13.06
CA VAL A 290 -23.95 16.71 -12.50
C VAL A 290 -24.32 16.67 -11.02
N GLN A 291 -23.30 16.75 -10.17
CA GLN A 291 -23.44 16.60 -8.71
C GLN A 291 -23.63 17.95 -7.99
N ILE A 292 -23.58 19.06 -8.72
CA ILE A 292 -23.75 20.41 -8.18
C ILE A 292 -24.83 21.14 -8.95
N GLY A 293 -25.83 21.68 -8.25
CA GLY A 293 -26.99 22.33 -8.83
C GLY A 293 -27.21 23.77 -8.37
N PRO A 294 -28.23 24.47 -8.93
CA PRO A 294 -28.62 25.79 -8.47
C PRO A 294 -28.99 25.77 -6.97
N GLU A 295 -28.68 26.86 -6.26
CA GLU A 295 -28.85 27.08 -4.82
C GLU A 295 -27.88 26.27 -3.92
N ASP A 296 -27.14 25.31 -4.47
CA ASP A 296 -26.11 24.61 -3.69
C ASP A 296 -24.98 25.57 -3.30
N THR A 297 -24.36 25.33 -2.18
CA THR A 297 -23.08 25.96 -1.85
C THR A 297 -22.01 25.45 -2.82
N PHE A 298 -21.24 26.35 -3.40
CA PHE A 298 -20.20 25.94 -4.32
C PHE A 298 -19.23 24.94 -3.66
N SER A 299 -18.94 23.88 -4.38
CA SER A 299 -17.92 22.89 -3.99
C SER A 299 -17.01 22.57 -5.17
N ARG A 300 -15.72 22.84 -5.01
CA ARG A 300 -14.70 22.48 -6.02
C ARG A 300 -14.67 20.98 -6.26
N LYS A 301 -14.82 20.19 -5.21
CA LYS A 301 -14.85 18.73 -5.27
C LYS A 301 -15.99 18.25 -6.17
N LEU A 302 -17.25 18.66 -5.89
CA LEU A 302 -18.42 18.26 -6.66
C LEU A 302 -18.33 18.72 -8.13
N ALA A 303 -17.80 19.91 -8.38
CA ALA A 303 -17.60 20.42 -9.72
C ALA A 303 -16.53 19.61 -10.49
N THR A 304 -15.44 19.22 -9.82
CA THR A 304 -14.38 18.39 -10.42
C THR A 304 -14.89 16.96 -10.67
N GLU A 305 -15.63 16.38 -9.73
CA GLU A 305 -16.26 15.06 -9.87
C GLU A 305 -17.29 15.05 -11.00
N THR A 306 -18.06 16.13 -11.18
CA THR A 306 -18.95 16.32 -12.33
C THR A 306 -18.18 16.32 -13.64
N SER A 307 -17.11 17.13 -13.76
CA SER A 307 -16.26 17.16 -14.97
C SER A 307 -15.70 15.80 -15.29
N LYS A 308 -15.18 15.09 -14.26
CA LYS A 308 -14.65 13.75 -14.39
C LYS A 308 -15.73 12.75 -14.80
N GLY A 309 -16.89 12.77 -14.17
CA GLY A 309 -17.99 11.85 -14.49
C GLY A 309 -18.47 11.99 -15.94
N ILE A 310 -18.57 13.24 -16.43
CA ILE A 310 -18.92 13.51 -17.84
C ILE A 310 -17.81 13.01 -18.78
N SER A 311 -16.55 13.27 -18.46
CA SER A 311 -15.40 12.78 -19.27
C SER A 311 -15.34 11.26 -19.30
N ASP A 312 -15.53 10.60 -18.16
CA ASP A 312 -15.56 9.13 -18.05
C ASP A 312 -16.72 8.55 -18.90
N ARG A 313 -17.91 9.17 -18.85
CA ARG A 313 -19.06 8.73 -19.65
C ARG A 313 -18.82 8.85 -21.16
N LEU A 314 -18.19 9.95 -21.59
CA LEU A 314 -17.75 10.11 -22.97
C LEU A 314 -16.66 9.08 -23.35
N GLY A 315 -15.76 8.80 -22.42
CA GLY A 315 -14.71 7.80 -22.57
C GLY A 315 -15.25 6.38 -22.78
N GLU A 316 -16.44 6.06 -22.26
CA GLU A 316 -17.11 4.77 -22.52
C GLU A 316 -17.56 4.61 -23.98
N GLU A 317 -17.86 5.72 -24.66
CA GLU A 317 -18.30 5.76 -26.06
C GLU A 317 -17.12 5.92 -27.05
N GLY A 318 -15.89 5.77 -26.60
CA GLY A 318 -14.71 5.87 -27.46
C GLY A 318 -14.01 7.24 -27.45
N PHE A 319 -14.51 8.22 -26.70
CA PHE A 319 -13.93 9.55 -26.62
C PHE A 319 -13.00 9.68 -25.40
N ILE A 320 -11.99 8.83 -25.32
CA ILE A 320 -11.10 8.76 -24.14
C ILE A 320 -10.22 10.00 -23.91
N PHE A 321 -10.11 10.88 -24.91
CA PHE A 321 -9.43 12.16 -24.82
C PHE A 321 -10.41 13.32 -24.61
N ALA A 322 -11.67 13.02 -24.23
CA ALA A 322 -12.66 14.05 -23.93
C ALA A 322 -12.17 14.96 -22.80
N ASN A 323 -12.27 16.25 -23.04
CA ASN A 323 -11.94 17.28 -22.07
C ASN A 323 -13.20 18.03 -21.64
N VAL A 324 -13.44 18.08 -20.34
CA VAL A 324 -14.58 18.79 -19.75
C VAL A 324 -14.04 19.86 -18.81
N ASN A 325 -13.97 21.08 -19.33
CA ASN A 325 -13.46 22.22 -18.58
C ASN A 325 -14.59 22.89 -17.80
N MET A 326 -14.42 23.00 -16.50
CA MET A 326 -15.28 23.78 -15.63
C MET A 326 -14.80 25.23 -15.63
N VAL A 327 -15.68 26.15 -16.04
CA VAL A 327 -15.42 27.59 -16.06
C VAL A 327 -16.42 28.27 -15.09
N PRO A 328 -15.94 28.76 -13.93
CA PRO A 328 -16.75 29.52 -13.02
C PRO A 328 -16.82 31.00 -13.47
N ASP A 329 -18.01 31.57 -13.48
CA ASP A 329 -18.26 33.00 -13.65
C ASP A 329 -18.81 33.57 -12.33
N ILE A 330 -17.99 34.34 -11.65
CA ILE A 330 -18.21 34.79 -10.28
C ILE A 330 -18.86 36.18 -10.27
N ASN A 331 -20.05 36.26 -9.66
CA ASN A 331 -20.71 37.52 -9.37
C ASN A 331 -20.49 37.94 -7.92
N GLU A 332 -19.61 38.93 -7.72
CA GLU A 332 -19.22 39.40 -6.39
C GLU A 332 -20.35 40.10 -5.64
N GLU A 333 -21.20 40.86 -6.35
CA GLU A 333 -22.29 41.59 -5.72
C GLU A 333 -23.37 40.67 -5.15
N LYS A 334 -23.69 39.60 -5.90
CA LYS A 334 -24.68 38.60 -5.50
C LYS A 334 -24.13 37.45 -4.70
N LYS A 335 -22.80 37.37 -4.52
CA LYS A 335 -22.08 36.25 -3.92
C LYS A 335 -22.52 34.91 -4.54
N SER A 336 -22.62 34.88 -5.86
CA SER A 336 -23.08 33.72 -6.62
C SER A 336 -22.09 33.38 -7.73
N VAL A 337 -22.11 32.12 -8.17
CA VAL A 337 -21.27 31.62 -9.26
C VAL A 337 -22.12 30.88 -10.29
N ASN A 338 -21.93 31.22 -11.57
CA ASN A 338 -22.47 30.42 -12.67
C ASN A 338 -21.37 29.44 -13.09
N ILE A 339 -21.69 28.16 -13.18
CA ILE A 339 -20.75 27.12 -13.56
C ILE A 339 -21.06 26.69 -14.98
N THR A 340 -20.10 26.81 -15.88
CA THR A 340 -20.22 26.31 -17.25
C THR A 340 -19.26 25.15 -17.43
N PHE A 341 -19.79 23.96 -17.71
CA PHE A 341 -19.00 22.80 -18.14
C PHE A 341 -18.92 22.83 -19.66
N PHE A 342 -17.74 23.12 -20.18
CA PHE A 342 -17.47 23.10 -21.60
C PHE A 342 -16.97 21.71 -22.01
N VAL A 343 -17.79 21.02 -22.81
CA VAL A 343 -17.52 19.66 -23.26
C VAL A 343 -16.88 19.66 -24.64
N ASP A 344 -15.64 19.23 -24.69
CA ASP A 344 -14.94 18.91 -25.94
C ASP A 344 -14.65 17.40 -25.96
N PRO A 345 -15.43 16.62 -26.71
CA PRO A 345 -15.24 15.18 -26.78
C PRO A 345 -13.96 14.76 -27.53
N GLY A 346 -13.36 15.66 -28.30
CA GLY A 346 -12.26 15.29 -29.17
C GLY A 346 -12.68 14.34 -30.29
N LYS A 347 -11.83 13.38 -30.62
CA LYS A 347 -12.10 12.34 -31.62
C LYS A 347 -12.46 11.02 -30.97
N GLN A 348 -13.36 10.29 -31.57
CA GLN A 348 -13.63 8.90 -31.21
C GLN A 348 -12.49 8.03 -31.71
N VAL A 349 -11.96 7.19 -30.85
CA VAL A 349 -10.81 6.34 -31.18
C VAL A 349 -11.07 4.88 -30.82
N TYR A 350 -10.46 3.99 -31.57
CA TYR A 350 -10.48 2.57 -31.25
C TYR A 350 -9.08 2.00 -31.01
N VAL A 351 -9.02 0.91 -30.26
CA VAL A 351 -7.77 0.25 -29.88
C VAL A 351 -7.29 -0.61 -31.06
N ARG A 352 -6.14 -0.28 -31.59
CA ARG A 352 -5.49 -1.09 -32.63
C ARG A 352 -4.87 -2.34 -32.02
N ARG A 353 -4.07 -2.17 -30.96
CA ARG A 353 -3.31 -3.26 -30.32
C ARG A 353 -3.14 -3.00 -28.84
N ILE A 354 -3.08 -4.08 -28.06
CA ILE A 354 -2.71 -4.08 -26.66
C ILE A 354 -1.34 -4.73 -26.51
N ASN A 355 -0.36 -3.98 -26.03
CA ASN A 355 1.01 -4.41 -25.85
C ASN A 355 1.36 -4.53 -24.38
N PHE A 356 2.20 -5.52 -24.05
CA PHE A 356 2.72 -5.71 -22.69
C PHE A 356 4.24 -5.60 -22.71
N GLN A 357 4.80 -4.95 -21.68
CA GLN A 357 6.23 -4.74 -21.51
C GLN A 357 6.63 -4.97 -20.06
N GLY A 358 7.84 -5.52 -19.84
CA GLY A 358 8.36 -5.75 -18.49
C GLY A 358 7.98 -7.10 -17.86
N ASN A 359 7.12 -7.88 -18.51
CA ASN A 359 6.74 -9.23 -18.08
C ASN A 359 7.79 -10.27 -18.53
N THR A 360 8.94 -10.28 -17.84
CA THR A 360 10.06 -11.17 -18.18
C THR A 360 9.86 -12.61 -17.71
N LYS A 361 9.09 -12.83 -16.65
CA LYS A 361 8.75 -14.15 -16.08
C LYS A 361 7.32 -14.54 -16.37
N THR A 362 6.38 -13.60 -16.25
CA THR A 362 4.95 -13.84 -16.46
C THR A 362 4.65 -13.93 -17.95
N ARG A 363 3.95 -14.97 -18.36
CA ARG A 363 3.57 -15.19 -19.75
C ARG A 363 2.56 -14.14 -20.22
N ASP A 364 2.62 -13.75 -21.49
CA ASP A 364 1.71 -12.77 -22.09
C ASP A 364 0.24 -13.15 -21.92
N GLU A 365 -0.08 -14.43 -22.07
CA GLU A 365 -1.44 -14.97 -21.88
C GLU A 365 -2.05 -14.64 -20.53
N VAL A 366 -1.21 -14.57 -19.47
CA VAL A 366 -1.66 -14.26 -18.08
C VAL A 366 -2.08 -12.80 -17.96
N LEU A 367 -1.38 -11.88 -18.64
CA LEU A 367 -1.78 -10.47 -18.67
C LEU A 367 -2.99 -10.29 -19.59
N ARG A 368 -2.98 -10.91 -20.76
CA ARG A 368 -4.00 -10.73 -21.80
C ARG A 368 -5.39 -11.18 -21.36
N ARG A 369 -5.50 -12.27 -20.61
CA ARG A 369 -6.79 -12.76 -20.07
C ARG A 369 -7.43 -11.80 -19.03
N GLU A 370 -6.63 -10.91 -18.44
CA GLU A 370 -7.15 -9.90 -17.50
C GLU A 370 -7.73 -8.67 -18.22
N MET A 371 -7.54 -8.55 -19.53
CA MET A 371 -8.02 -7.40 -20.28
C MET A 371 -9.54 -7.38 -20.41
N ARG A 372 -10.10 -6.21 -20.17
CA ARG A 372 -11.53 -5.90 -20.41
C ARG A 372 -11.70 -5.05 -21.66
N GLN A 373 -10.70 -4.25 -21.99
CA GLN A 373 -10.59 -3.60 -23.28
C GLN A 373 -10.15 -4.63 -24.32
N MET A 374 -10.84 -4.67 -25.45
CA MET A 374 -10.49 -5.53 -26.59
C MET A 374 -9.79 -4.74 -27.68
N GLU A 375 -8.92 -5.41 -28.42
CA GLU A 375 -8.37 -4.92 -29.69
C GLU A 375 -9.49 -4.79 -30.73
N ALA A 376 -9.36 -3.89 -31.68
CA ALA A 376 -10.35 -3.58 -32.72
C ALA A 376 -11.75 -3.14 -32.18
N ALA A 377 -11.83 -2.74 -30.93
CA ALA A 377 -13.02 -2.18 -30.30
C ALA A 377 -12.82 -0.70 -29.98
N TRP A 378 -13.94 0.03 -29.83
CA TRP A 378 -13.88 1.41 -29.33
C TRP A 378 -13.14 1.45 -27.99
N ALA A 379 -12.23 2.40 -27.86
CA ALA A 379 -11.47 2.60 -26.63
C ALA A 379 -12.43 3.03 -25.51
N SER A 380 -12.32 2.41 -24.36
CA SER A 380 -13.08 2.79 -23.17
C SER A 380 -12.12 3.04 -22.01
N SER A 381 -12.11 4.27 -21.50
CA SER A 381 -11.29 4.65 -20.35
C SER A 381 -11.56 3.74 -19.15
N THR A 382 -12.83 3.45 -18.89
CA THR A 382 -13.27 2.55 -17.80
C THR A 382 -12.75 1.13 -17.99
N LYS A 383 -12.81 0.58 -19.21
CA LYS A 383 -12.31 -0.79 -19.50
C LYS A 383 -10.79 -0.86 -19.44
N ILE A 384 -10.08 0.18 -19.90
CA ILE A 384 -8.61 0.27 -19.84
C ILE A 384 -8.15 0.33 -18.37
N GLU A 385 -8.76 1.22 -17.56
CA GLU A 385 -8.42 1.32 -16.14
C GLU A 385 -8.79 0.06 -15.36
N ARG A 386 -9.95 -0.54 -15.68
CA ARG A 386 -10.37 -1.82 -15.08
C ARG A 386 -9.38 -2.94 -15.40
N SER A 387 -8.84 -2.99 -16.61
CA SER A 387 -7.80 -3.94 -17.01
C SER A 387 -6.52 -3.73 -16.19
N LYS A 388 -6.12 -2.47 -16.00
CA LYS A 388 -4.99 -2.12 -15.11
C LYS A 388 -5.21 -2.59 -13.68
N MET A 389 -6.35 -2.27 -13.09
CA MET A 389 -6.70 -2.72 -11.72
C MET A 389 -6.70 -4.24 -11.59
N ARG A 390 -7.12 -4.97 -12.62
CA ARG A 390 -7.07 -6.44 -12.62
C ARG A 390 -5.65 -6.96 -12.61
N LEU A 391 -4.74 -6.36 -13.41
CA LEU A 391 -3.31 -6.70 -13.37
C LEU A 391 -2.70 -6.40 -11.99
N GLU A 392 -3.03 -5.27 -11.37
CA GLU A 392 -2.57 -4.93 -10.02
C GLU A 392 -3.06 -5.94 -8.97
N ARG A 393 -4.32 -6.40 -9.08
CA ARG A 393 -4.92 -7.40 -8.18
C ARG A 393 -4.29 -8.78 -8.27
N LEU A 394 -3.64 -9.14 -9.36
CA LEU A 394 -2.91 -10.41 -9.48
C LEU A 394 -1.81 -10.54 -8.41
N GLY A 395 -1.27 -9.41 -7.95
CA GLY A 395 -0.21 -9.41 -6.94
C GLY A 395 1.16 -9.84 -7.46
N TYR A 396 1.34 -9.99 -8.78
CA TYR A 396 2.61 -10.38 -9.43
C TYR A 396 3.49 -9.18 -9.75
N PHE A 397 2.91 -7.98 -9.75
CA PHE A 397 3.55 -6.74 -10.16
C PHE A 397 3.67 -5.77 -8.99
N GLN A 398 4.80 -5.06 -8.93
CA GLN A 398 5.03 -3.95 -8.00
C GLN A 398 4.37 -2.68 -8.52
N GLU A 399 4.39 -2.51 -9.85
CA GLU A 399 3.88 -1.34 -10.54
C GLU A 399 3.25 -1.78 -11.87
N VAL A 400 2.12 -1.16 -12.22
CA VAL A 400 1.43 -1.35 -13.50
C VAL A 400 1.10 0.03 -14.04
N ASN A 401 1.71 0.41 -15.16
CA ASN A 401 1.44 1.65 -15.87
C ASN A 401 0.73 1.36 -17.18
N VAL A 402 -0.14 2.27 -17.60
CA VAL A 402 -0.82 2.21 -18.89
C VAL A 402 -0.65 3.53 -19.64
N GLU A 403 -0.29 3.42 -20.90
CA GLU A 403 -0.19 4.54 -21.83
C GLU A 403 -1.04 4.25 -23.07
N THR A 404 -1.65 5.30 -23.63
CA THR A 404 -2.53 5.21 -24.79
C THR A 404 -2.04 6.11 -25.93
N PRO A 405 -0.84 5.83 -26.52
CA PRO A 405 -0.30 6.65 -27.58
C PRO A 405 -1.16 6.54 -28.85
N ALA A 406 -1.35 7.69 -29.53
CA ALA A 406 -1.95 7.72 -30.85
C ALA A 406 -1.05 7.02 -31.87
N VAL A 407 -1.66 6.29 -32.80
CA VAL A 407 -0.92 5.60 -33.87
C VAL A 407 -0.51 6.60 -34.95
N PRO A 408 0.79 6.72 -35.27
CA PRO A 408 1.25 7.63 -36.30
C PRO A 408 0.58 7.37 -37.65
N GLY A 409 0.11 8.43 -38.32
CA GLY A 409 -0.54 8.35 -39.64
C GLY A 409 -2.03 7.96 -39.61
N THR A 410 -2.61 7.74 -38.45
CA THR A 410 -4.05 7.52 -38.26
C THR A 410 -4.66 8.62 -37.39
N ALA A 411 -5.95 8.88 -37.60
CA ALA A 411 -6.65 9.95 -36.89
C ALA A 411 -7.51 9.45 -35.71
N ASP A 412 -7.77 8.12 -35.69
CA ASP A 412 -8.79 7.46 -34.88
C ASP A 412 -8.31 6.16 -34.23
N GLN A 413 -6.99 5.93 -34.21
CA GLN A 413 -6.42 4.72 -33.59
C GLN A 413 -5.45 5.05 -32.48
N ILE A 414 -5.49 4.20 -31.45
CA ILE A 414 -4.52 4.19 -30.36
C ILE A 414 -3.97 2.78 -30.16
N ASP A 415 -2.76 2.71 -29.63
CA ASP A 415 -2.26 1.50 -28.97
C ASP A 415 -2.45 1.63 -27.46
N VAL A 416 -2.69 0.53 -26.77
CA VAL A 416 -2.72 0.50 -25.29
C VAL A 416 -1.50 -0.29 -24.83
N ASN A 417 -0.58 0.41 -24.17
CA ASN A 417 0.68 -0.17 -23.70
C ASN A 417 0.66 -0.33 -22.20
N TYR A 418 0.63 -1.57 -21.70
CA TYR A 418 0.79 -1.87 -20.30
C TYR A 418 2.25 -2.17 -19.99
N SER A 419 2.88 -1.35 -19.14
CA SER A 419 4.24 -1.56 -18.64
C SER A 419 4.17 -2.06 -17.22
N VAL A 420 4.76 -3.21 -16.93
CA VAL A 420 4.72 -3.84 -15.61
C VAL A 420 6.12 -3.99 -15.03
N VAL A 421 6.24 -3.84 -13.71
CA VAL A 421 7.44 -4.17 -12.95
C VAL A 421 7.14 -5.39 -12.10
N GLU A 422 7.74 -6.53 -12.43
CA GLU A 422 7.51 -7.79 -11.72
C GLU A 422 8.15 -7.79 -10.33
N LYS A 423 7.45 -8.36 -9.35
CA LYS A 423 7.98 -8.65 -8.03
C LYS A 423 8.13 -10.15 -7.80
N SER A 424 8.81 -10.53 -6.72
CA SER A 424 8.86 -11.93 -6.31
C SER A 424 7.45 -12.45 -6.03
N SER A 425 7.05 -13.53 -6.70
CA SER A 425 5.76 -14.20 -6.51
C SER A 425 5.81 -15.33 -5.49
N GLY A 426 6.99 -15.66 -4.97
CA GLY A 426 7.17 -16.59 -3.87
C GLY A 426 7.13 -15.86 -2.52
N ASN A 427 6.40 -16.39 -1.57
CA ASN A 427 6.31 -15.88 -0.21
C ASN A 427 6.47 -17.03 0.79
N ILE A 428 7.36 -16.82 1.76
CA ILE A 428 7.54 -17.71 2.91
C ILE A 428 7.11 -16.91 4.13
N THR A 429 6.11 -17.38 4.82
CA THR A 429 5.62 -16.78 6.07
C THR A 429 5.83 -17.74 7.21
N ALA A 430 6.29 -17.23 8.34
CA ALA A 430 6.30 -17.92 9.61
C ALA A 430 5.77 -16.96 10.67
N GLY A 431 4.88 -17.42 11.49
CA GLY A 431 4.23 -16.60 12.50
C GLY A 431 3.97 -17.36 13.79
N VAL A 432 3.90 -16.61 14.88
CA VAL A 432 3.47 -17.10 16.16
C VAL A 432 2.29 -16.23 16.60
N GLY A 433 1.19 -16.90 16.96
CA GLY A 433 0.00 -16.27 17.48
C GLY A 433 -0.36 -16.79 18.87
N PHE A 434 -1.38 -16.22 19.45
CA PHE A 434 -1.95 -16.69 20.71
C PHE A 434 -3.47 -16.57 20.69
N SER A 435 -4.13 -17.61 21.13
CA SER A 435 -5.57 -17.61 21.40
C SER A 435 -5.82 -18.22 22.79
N GLN A 436 -6.80 -17.70 23.51
CA GLN A 436 -7.14 -18.21 24.84
C GLN A 436 -7.57 -19.68 24.85
N VAL A 437 -8.07 -20.20 23.72
CA VAL A 437 -8.49 -21.60 23.57
C VAL A 437 -7.41 -22.44 22.92
N GLN A 438 -6.79 -21.95 21.86
CA GLN A 438 -5.79 -22.73 21.13
C GLN A 438 -4.38 -22.63 21.74
N GLY A 439 -4.17 -21.77 22.75
CA GLY A 439 -2.86 -21.52 23.31
C GLY A 439 -1.93 -20.81 22.31
N ILE A 440 -0.67 -21.19 22.32
CA ILE A 440 0.29 -20.71 21.33
C ILE A 440 0.01 -21.39 19.99
N ILE A 441 -0.08 -20.60 18.94
CA ILE A 441 -0.30 -21.03 17.56
C ILE A 441 0.99 -20.75 16.79
N VAL A 442 1.55 -21.77 16.18
CA VAL A 442 2.70 -21.64 15.26
C VAL A 442 2.19 -21.94 13.87
N ASN A 443 2.37 -21.00 12.95
CA ASN A 443 2.04 -21.18 11.56
C ASN A 443 3.28 -21.00 10.68
N ALA A 444 3.35 -21.77 9.61
CA ALA A 444 4.32 -21.60 8.55
C ALA A 444 3.62 -21.87 7.22
N ALA A 445 3.89 -21.02 6.23
CA ALA A 445 3.36 -21.22 4.89
C ALA A 445 4.40 -20.88 3.84
N VAL A 446 4.42 -21.69 2.80
CA VAL A 446 5.17 -21.44 1.57
C VAL A 446 4.15 -21.33 0.46
N THR A 447 4.04 -20.16 -0.13
CA THR A 447 3.14 -19.89 -1.24
C THR A 447 3.96 -19.46 -2.44
N GLN A 448 3.75 -20.10 -3.57
CA GLN A 448 4.29 -19.69 -4.85
C GLN A 448 3.12 -19.33 -5.75
N ASP A 449 2.90 -18.04 -5.91
CA ASP A 449 2.00 -17.51 -6.92
C ASP A 449 2.70 -17.45 -8.28
N ASN A 450 1.94 -17.53 -9.36
CA ASN A 450 2.47 -17.44 -10.71
C ASN A 450 3.60 -18.45 -11.00
N VAL A 451 3.36 -19.72 -10.67
CA VAL A 451 4.32 -20.82 -10.88
C VAL A 451 4.76 -20.87 -12.34
N PHE A 452 6.06 -20.76 -12.60
CA PHE A 452 6.66 -20.71 -13.96
C PHE A 452 6.02 -19.67 -14.89
N GLY A 453 5.49 -18.57 -14.34
CA GLY A 453 4.87 -17.51 -15.14
C GLY A 453 3.48 -17.84 -15.69
N THR A 454 2.84 -18.93 -15.26
CA THR A 454 1.56 -19.43 -15.78
C THR A 454 0.33 -18.87 -15.07
N GLY A 455 0.54 -18.08 -14.00
CA GLY A 455 -0.54 -17.58 -13.14
C GLY A 455 -1.14 -18.63 -12.21
N LYS A 456 -0.58 -19.82 -12.12
CA LYS A 456 -1.01 -20.89 -11.21
C LYS A 456 -0.41 -20.71 -9.83
N ARG A 457 -1.11 -21.20 -8.81
CA ARG A 457 -0.68 -21.09 -7.41
C ARG A 457 -0.45 -22.47 -6.80
N VAL A 458 0.64 -22.57 -6.03
CA VAL A 458 0.91 -23.70 -5.14
C VAL A 458 1.11 -23.16 -3.74
N ASN A 459 0.50 -23.79 -2.74
CA ASN A 459 0.69 -23.46 -1.34
C ASN A 459 0.89 -24.69 -0.49
N LEU A 460 1.80 -24.58 0.48
CA LEU A 460 2.01 -25.52 1.58
C LEU A 460 1.80 -24.75 2.87
N THR A 461 0.95 -25.27 3.73
CA THR A 461 0.65 -24.64 5.02
C THR A 461 0.84 -25.65 6.14
N PHE A 462 1.48 -25.22 7.20
CA PHE A 462 1.58 -25.91 8.46
C PHE A 462 1.03 -25.02 9.57
N ASN A 463 0.14 -25.57 10.39
CA ASN A 463 -0.40 -24.89 11.57
C ASN A 463 -0.37 -25.85 12.74
N ASN A 464 0.15 -25.40 13.89
CA ASN A 464 0.21 -26.17 15.11
C ASN A 464 -0.27 -25.36 16.30
N SER A 465 -1.15 -25.92 17.09
CA SER A 465 -1.67 -25.35 18.33
C SER A 465 -1.96 -26.47 19.34
N GLN A 466 -2.41 -26.12 20.54
CA GLN A 466 -2.85 -27.13 21.51
C GLN A 466 -4.08 -27.92 21.04
N VAL A 467 -4.90 -27.34 20.17
CA VAL A 467 -6.14 -27.95 19.68
C VAL A 467 -5.92 -28.67 18.36
N ASN A 468 -5.20 -28.07 17.43
CA ASN A 468 -5.07 -28.59 16.07
C ASN A 468 -3.61 -28.65 15.61
N THR A 469 -3.28 -29.72 14.90
CA THR A 469 -2.13 -29.80 14.01
C THR A 469 -2.62 -30.02 12.58
N ILE A 470 -2.28 -29.11 11.65
CA ILE A 470 -2.79 -29.13 10.29
C ILE A 470 -1.62 -29.03 9.31
N TYR A 471 -1.60 -29.96 8.35
CA TYR A 471 -0.75 -29.93 7.16
C TYR A 471 -1.66 -29.80 5.95
N GLN A 472 -1.39 -28.85 5.07
CA GLN A 472 -2.21 -28.64 3.89
C GLN A 472 -1.33 -28.34 2.68
N PHE A 473 -1.65 -28.99 1.57
CA PHE A 473 -1.15 -28.70 0.25
C PHE A 473 -2.30 -28.23 -0.62
N GLY A 474 -2.09 -27.20 -1.45
CA GLY A 474 -3.07 -26.72 -2.40
C GLY A 474 -2.43 -26.36 -3.73
N TYR A 475 -3.13 -26.68 -4.81
CA TYR A 475 -2.84 -26.24 -6.17
C TYR A 475 -4.08 -25.58 -6.76
N LEU A 476 -3.93 -24.44 -7.39
CA LEU A 476 -5.02 -23.72 -8.04
C LEU A 476 -4.57 -23.16 -9.39
N ASP A 477 -5.33 -23.47 -10.43
CA ASP A 477 -5.32 -22.79 -11.71
C ASP A 477 -6.52 -21.83 -11.76
N PRO A 478 -6.32 -20.50 -11.67
CA PRO A 478 -7.43 -19.54 -11.69
C PRO A 478 -8.12 -19.42 -13.04
N TYR A 479 -7.51 -19.97 -14.11
CA TYR A 479 -8.04 -19.97 -15.46
C TYR A 479 -7.86 -21.35 -16.10
N LEU A 480 -8.56 -22.35 -15.58
CA LEU A 480 -8.63 -23.68 -16.17
C LEU A 480 -9.26 -23.60 -17.59
N THR A 481 -10.19 -22.65 -17.75
CA THR A 481 -10.80 -22.29 -19.05
C THR A 481 -10.57 -20.81 -19.35
N LEU A 482 -10.73 -20.41 -20.61
CA LEU A 482 -10.59 -19.02 -21.06
C LEU A 482 -11.63 -18.09 -20.42
N ASP A 483 -12.78 -18.61 -20.03
CA ASP A 483 -13.87 -17.84 -19.37
C ASP A 483 -13.61 -17.58 -17.89
N GLY A 484 -12.46 -18.01 -17.36
CA GLY A 484 -12.09 -17.75 -15.98
C GLY A 484 -12.64 -18.76 -14.95
N ILE A 485 -13.08 -19.95 -15.43
CA ILE A 485 -13.37 -21.04 -14.52
C ILE A 485 -12.06 -21.49 -13.89
N SER A 486 -12.00 -21.44 -12.57
CA SER A 486 -10.85 -21.93 -11.81
C SER A 486 -10.99 -23.42 -11.52
N GLY A 487 -9.85 -24.12 -11.43
CA GLY A 487 -9.79 -25.50 -11.02
C GLY A 487 -8.58 -25.76 -10.15
N GLY A 488 -8.72 -26.60 -9.17
CA GLY A 488 -7.63 -26.91 -8.26
C GLY A 488 -7.81 -28.26 -7.58
N PHE A 489 -6.81 -28.64 -6.83
CA PHE A 489 -6.88 -29.76 -5.93
C PHE A 489 -6.16 -29.43 -4.63
N ASP A 490 -6.61 -30.03 -3.57
CA ASP A 490 -6.01 -29.90 -2.25
C ASP A 490 -5.89 -31.26 -1.55
N ALA A 491 -4.92 -31.32 -0.65
CA ALA A 491 -4.73 -32.46 0.24
C ALA A 491 -4.42 -31.91 1.63
N SER A 492 -5.01 -32.48 2.63
CA SER A 492 -4.80 -32.06 4.01
C SER A 492 -4.77 -33.25 4.98
N TYR A 493 -4.01 -33.06 6.07
CA TYR A 493 -4.05 -33.92 7.22
C TYR A 493 -4.21 -33.05 8.48
N ARG A 494 -5.22 -33.39 9.30
CA ARG A 494 -5.58 -32.63 10.49
C ARG A 494 -5.75 -33.55 11.68
N GLU A 495 -5.03 -33.27 12.74
CA GLU A 495 -5.26 -33.84 14.07
C GLU A 495 -5.97 -32.80 14.93
N THR A 496 -7.09 -33.17 15.56
CA THR A 496 -7.84 -32.28 16.45
C THR A 496 -8.03 -32.92 17.82
N ASN A 497 -7.66 -32.17 18.87
CA ASN A 497 -7.92 -32.51 20.26
C ASN A 497 -9.09 -31.66 20.78
N PHE A 498 -10.29 -32.20 20.74
CA PHE A 498 -11.51 -31.49 21.14
C PHE A 498 -11.54 -31.18 22.64
N ALA A 499 -10.89 -31.99 23.47
CA ALA A 499 -10.77 -31.73 24.91
C ALA A 499 -10.05 -30.41 25.21
N GLN A 500 -9.04 -30.06 24.42
CA GLN A 500 -8.34 -28.79 24.54
C GLN A 500 -9.14 -27.61 23.94
N ALA A 501 -10.11 -27.89 23.10
CA ALA A 501 -11.04 -26.91 22.54
C ALA A 501 -12.23 -26.56 23.46
N ASN A 502 -12.22 -27.01 24.73
CA ASN A 502 -13.32 -26.92 25.72
C ASN A 502 -14.54 -27.77 25.40
N LEU A 503 -14.39 -28.79 24.57
CA LEU A 503 -15.45 -29.65 24.06
C LEU A 503 -15.43 -31.04 24.73
N ALA A 504 -16.33 -31.92 24.27
CA ALA A 504 -16.36 -33.34 24.61
C ALA A 504 -14.98 -33.99 24.40
N GLN A 505 -14.64 -34.96 25.23
CA GLN A 505 -13.29 -35.54 25.23
C GLN A 505 -13.14 -36.65 24.20
N TYR A 506 -12.65 -36.29 23.04
CA TYR A 506 -12.21 -37.21 21.99
C TYR A 506 -11.18 -36.51 21.10
N LEU A 507 -10.52 -37.27 20.24
CA LEU A 507 -9.60 -36.76 19.24
C LEU A 507 -10.04 -37.26 17.87
N THR A 508 -9.71 -36.50 16.83
CA THR A 508 -9.90 -36.92 15.44
C THR A 508 -8.61 -36.73 14.65
N ASP A 509 -8.32 -37.74 13.82
CA ASP A 509 -7.37 -37.61 12.75
C ASP A 509 -8.15 -37.64 11.44
N VAL A 510 -7.96 -36.63 10.62
CA VAL A 510 -8.67 -36.44 9.35
C VAL A 510 -7.67 -36.26 8.22
N GLY A 511 -7.69 -37.19 7.27
CA GLY A 511 -6.95 -37.06 6.01
C GLY A 511 -7.93 -36.78 4.87
N ALA A 512 -7.72 -35.70 4.12
CA ALA A 512 -8.61 -35.33 3.01
C ALA A 512 -7.84 -35.04 1.74
N VAL A 513 -8.44 -35.39 0.59
CA VAL A 513 -8.03 -34.98 -0.75
C VAL A 513 -9.26 -34.53 -1.51
N GLY A 514 -9.13 -33.39 -2.20
CA GLY A 514 -10.27 -32.79 -2.87
C GLY A 514 -9.92 -32.16 -4.21
N VAL A 515 -10.95 -31.99 -5.04
CA VAL A 515 -10.91 -31.23 -6.27
C VAL A 515 -11.92 -30.10 -6.17
N ASN A 516 -11.49 -28.89 -6.49
CA ASN A 516 -12.33 -27.74 -6.44
C ASN A 516 -12.46 -27.07 -7.82
N VAL A 517 -13.66 -26.57 -8.12
CA VAL A 517 -13.97 -25.79 -9.34
C VAL A 517 -14.70 -24.52 -8.92
N GLY A 518 -14.24 -23.40 -9.42
CA GLY A 518 -14.86 -22.09 -9.16
C GLY A 518 -15.33 -21.45 -10.45
N VAL A 519 -16.58 -21.01 -10.50
CA VAL A 519 -17.19 -20.34 -11.64
C VAL A 519 -17.57 -18.93 -11.23
N PRO A 520 -16.88 -17.89 -11.74
CA PRO A 520 -17.31 -16.51 -11.54
C PRO A 520 -18.45 -16.18 -12.54
N PHE A 521 -19.64 -15.84 -12.04
CA PHE A 521 -20.75 -15.39 -12.86
C PHE A 521 -20.67 -13.90 -13.18
N THR A 522 -20.28 -13.11 -12.18
CA THR A 522 -20.06 -11.67 -12.29
C THR A 522 -18.79 -11.28 -11.54
N GLU A 523 -18.51 -10.00 -11.43
CA GLU A 523 -17.40 -9.51 -10.59
C GLU A 523 -17.67 -9.68 -9.09
N PHE A 524 -18.95 -9.89 -8.72
CA PHE A 524 -19.41 -9.98 -7.33
C PHE A 524 -19.91 -11.38 -6.97
N ASP A 525 -20.24 -12.20 -7.97
CA ASP A 525 -20.92 -13.50 -7.79
C ASP A 525 -20.03 -14.66 -8.22
N SER A 526 -19.88 -15.63 -7.36
CA SER A 526 -19.12 -16.84 -7.66
C SER A 526 -19.79 -18.09 -7.09
N LEU A 527 -19.71 -19.17 -7.83
CA LEU A 527 -20.08 -20.51 -7.40
C LEU A 527 -18.80 -21.34 -7.25
N ARG A 528 -18.65 -22.02 -6.15
CA ARG A 528 -17.59 -23.00 -5.91
C ARG A 528 -18.20 -24.38 -5.67
N THR A 529 -17.61 -25.37 -6.31
CA THR A 529 -17.96 -26.79 -6.11
C THR A 529 -16.72 -27.52 -5.64
N ASN A 530 -16.82 -28.26 -4.55
CA ASN A 530 -15.77 -29.14 -4.06
C ASN A 530 -16.27 -30.58 -4.11
N LEU A 531 -15.38 -31.49 -4.49
CA LEU A 531 -15.54 -32.93 -4.42
C LEU A 531 -14.40 -33.44 -3.56
N ASP A 532 -14.72 -33.93 -2.38
CA ASP A 532 -13.71 -34.31 -1.39
C ASP A 532 -13.88 -35.80 -1.01
N TYR A 533 -12.76 -36.49 -0.89
CA TYR A 533 -12.64 -37.75 -0.16
C TYR A 533 -11.98 -37.43 1.17
N GLU A 534 -12.61 -37.87 2.24
CA GLU A 534 -12.15 -37.68 3.61
C GLU A 534 -12.12 -39.02 4.35
N TYR A 535 -11.00 -39.28 5.02
CA TYR A 535 -10.85 -40.39 5.95
C TYR A 535 -10.77 -39.83 7.36
N THR A 536 -11.79 -40.12 8.17
CA THR A 536 -11.90 -39.68 9.57
C THR A 536 -11.67 -40.84 10.50
N ASN A 537 -10.73 -40.69 11.44
CA ASN A 537 -10.47 -41.67 12.51
C ASN A 537 -10.71 -41.06 13.89
N LEU A 538 -11.65 -41.60 14.63
CA LEU A 538 -11.99 -41.18 15.98
C LEU A 538 -11.16 -41.93 17.03
N LYS A 539 -10.58 -41.18 17.97
CA LYS A 539 -9.81 -41.72 19.09
C LYS A 539 -10.48 -41.36 20.41
N THR A 540 -10.68 -42.36 21.26
CA THR A 540 -11.29 -42.18 22.57
C THR A 540 -10.23 -41.93 23.65
N THR A 541 -10.69 -41.39 24.77
CA THR A 541 -9.92 -41.17 25.99
C THR A 541 -10.64 -41.82 27.17
N ASN A 542 -10.02 -41.87 28.35
CA ASN A 542 -10.66 -42.39 29.57
C ASN A 542 -11.87 -41.55 30.02
N GLN A 543 -12.08 -40.37 29.42
CA GLN A 543 -13.18 -39.45 29.75
C GLN A 543 -14.10 -39.22 28.55
N THR A 544 -14.04 -40.05 27.54
CA THR A 544 -14.96 -39.98 26.39
C THR A 544 -16.39 -40.23 26.86
N PRO A 545 -17.35 -39.34 26.54
CA PRO A 545 -18.73 -39.44 26.97
C PRO A 545 -19.45 -40.65 26.35
N THR A 546 -20.49 -41.11 27.02
CA THR A 546 -21.23 -42.29 26.59
C THR A 546 -21.82 -42.14 25.19
N GLN A 547 -22.38 -41.00 24.85
CA GLN A 547 -22.94 -40.73 23.51
C GLN A 547 -21.94 -41.02 22.38
N ILE A 548 -20.67 -40.69 22.59
CA ILE A 548 -19.60 -40.94 21.62
C ILE A 548 -19.21 -42.41 21.60
N LEU A 549 -19.14 -43.03 22.77
CA LEU A 549 -18.85 -44.48 22.87
C LEU A 549 -19.96 -45.32 22.23
N ASP A 550 -21.22 -44.94 22.43
CA ASP A 550 -22.38 -45.60 21.82
C ASP A 550 -22.32 -45.45 20.28
N PHE A 551 -22.07 -44.24 19.78
CA PHE A 551 -21.89 -44.00 18.35
C PHE A 551 -20.77 -44.87 17.75
N ILE A 552 -19.61 -44.93 18.43
CA ILE A 552 -18.47 -45.74 17.96
C ILE A 552 -18.81 -47.25 18.02
N SER A 553 -19.59 -47.70 19.01
CA SER A 553 -19.98 -49.09 19.10
C SER A 553 -20.95 -49.54 17.98
N GLU A 554 -21.76 -48.61 17.50
CA GLU A 554 -22.74 -48.84 16.42
C GLU A 554 -22.13 -48.69 15.03
N ASN A 555 -21.28 -47.67 14.82
CA ASN A 555 -20.83 -47.27 13.50
C ASN A 555 -19.32 -47.51 13.25
N GLY A 556 -18.56 -47.90 14.30
CA GLY A 556 -17.11 -47.96 14.22
C GLY A 556 -16.44 -46.62 14.53
N ASN A 557 -15.12 -46.57 14.39
CA ASN A 557 -14.30 -45.37 14.70
C ASN A 557 -13.55 -44.81 13.50
N ALA A 558 -13.70 -45.41 12.33
CA ALA A 558 -13.03 -44.98 11.11
C ALA A 558 -14.02 -44.91 9.97
N PHE A 559 -14.05 -43.78 9.27
CA PHE A 559 -15.06 -43.50 8.26
C PHE A 559 -14.40 -42.99 6.97
N ASN A 560 -14.87 -43.51 5.83
CA ASN A 560 -14.55 -43.05 4.51
C ASN A 560 -15.73 -42.21 3.97
N GLU A 561 -15.52 -40.96 3.74
CA GLU A 561 -16.57 -40.04 3.34
C GLU A 561 -16.25 -39.44 2.00
N TYR A 562 -17.22 -39.41 1.11
CA TYR A 562 -17.16 -38.76 -0.19
C TYR A 562 -18.19 -37.65 -0.17
N THR A 563 -17.74 -36.40 -0.18
CA THR A 563 -18.63 -35.27 -0.02
C THR A 563 -18.65 -34.37 -1.27
N VAL A 564 -19.81 -33.78 -1.52
CA VAL A 564 -20.00 -32.71 -2.49
C VAL A 564 -20.41 -31.44 -1.75
N ALA A 565 -19.66 -30.36 -1.93
CA ALA A 565 -20.03 -29.06 -1.40
C ALA A 565 -20.27 -28.07 -2.53
N LEU A 566 -21.37 -27.32 -2.44
CA LEU A 566 -21.72 -26.22 -3.33
C LEU A 566 -21.76 -24.94 -2.49
N GLY A 567 -20.97 -23.93 -2.88
CA GLY A 567 -20.91 -22.64 -2.21
C GLY A 567 -21.15 -21.49 -3.19
N TYR A 568 -22.22 -20.73 -2.99
CA TYR A 568 -22.47 -19.49 -3.71
C TYR A 568 -22.08 -18.31 -2.83
N THR A 569 -21.29 -17.38 -3.39
CA THR A 569 -20.87 -16.16 -2.69
C THR A 569 -21.20 -14.93 -3.52
N HIS A 570 -21.89 -13.97 -2.89
CA HIS A 570 -22.07 -12.61 -3.39
C HIS A 570 -21.27 -11.65 -2.51
N ASP A 571 -20.25 -10.97 -3.07
CA ASP A 571 -19.32 -10.10 -2.33
C ASP A 571 -19.21 -8.72 -3.00
N THR A 572 -19.72 -7.70 -2.31
CA THR A 572 -19.70 -6.30 -2.73
C THR A 572 -18.90 -5.42 -1.78
N LEU A 573 -18.06 -6.01 -0.92
CA LEU A 573 -17.26 -5.27 0.05
C LEU A 573 -16.31 -4.30 -0.63
N ASN A 574 -16.29 -3.06 -0.17
CA ASN A 574 -15.38 -2.03 -0.68
C ASN A 574 -13.90 -2.26 -0.28
N ARG A 575 -13.64 -3.08 0.76
CA ARG A 575 -12.30 -3.43 1.24
C ARG A 575 -12.32 -4.83 1.85
N ALA A 576 -11.20 -5.57 1.69
CA ALA A 576 -11.06 -6.90 2.30
C ALA A 576 -10.95 -6.85 3.83
N ILE A 577 -10.27 -5.82 4.37
CA ILE A 577 -10.08 -5.59 5.80
C ILE A 577 -10.68 -4.23 6.14
N PHE A 578 -11.41 -4.17 7.27
CA PHE A 578 -12.09 -2.95 7.73
C PHE A 578 -13.01 -2.33 6.67
N ALA A 579 -13.84 -3.17 6.05
CA ALA A 579 -14.88 -2.70 5.16
C ALA A 579 -15.78 -1.67 5.86
N THR A 580 -16.26 -0.70 5.09
CA THR A 580 -17.17 0.36 5.55
C THR A 580 -18.49 0.35 4.81
N GLN A 581 -18.56 -0.36 3.68
CA GLN A 581 -19.72 -0.42 2.82
C GLN A 581 -19.75 -1.75 2.06
N GLY A 582 -20.96 -2.19 1.72
CA GLY A 582 -21.21 -3.41 0.96
C GLY A 582 -21.41 -4.63 1.84
N GLY A 583 -21.62 -5.77 1.23
CA GLY A 583 -21.93 -7.01 1.92
C GLY A 583 -21.22 -8.22 1.33
N SER A 584 -21.09 -9.25 2.16
CA SER A 584 -20.61 -10.57 1.73
C SER A 584 -21.59 -11.61 2.26
N HIS A 585 -22.20 -12.34 1.35
CA HIS A 585 -23.25 -13.34 1.62
C HIS A 585 -22.83 -14.64 1.00
N THR A 586 -22.73 -15.71 1.82
CA THR A 586 -22.32 -17.04 1.38
C THR A 586 -23.37 -18.05 1.77
N VAL A 587 -23.88 -18.78 0.80
CA VAL A 587 -24.71 -19.98 1.00
C VAL A 587 -23.85 -21.19 0.68
N GLN A 588 -23.81 -22.15 1.57
CA GLN A 588 -23.09 -23.40 1.37
C GLN A 588 -24.00 -24.59 1.68
N VAL A 589 -23.98 -25.57 0.80
CA VAL A 589 -24.64 -26.85 0.99
C VAL A 589 -23.60 -27.95 0.78
N LEU A 590 -23.53 -28.88 1.71
CA LEU A 590 -22.66 -30.05 1.65
C LEU A 590 -23.52 -31.31 1.83
N GLY A 591 -23.24 -32.32 1.05
CA GLY A 591 -23.84 -33.64 1.22
C GLY A 591 -22.80 -34.74 1.09
N ALA A 592 -22.83 -35.71 2.00
CA ALA A 592 -22.10 -36.95 1.83
C ALA A 592 -22.76 -37.77 0.70
N MET A 593 -21.99 -38.47 -0.10
CA MET A 593 -22.52 -39.31 -1.17
C MET A 593 -23.05 -40.64 -0.62
N PRO A 594 -24.06 -41.28 -1.25
CA PRO A 594 -24.68 -42.54 -0.71
C PRO A 594 -23.74 -43.77 -0.56
N PHE A 595 -22.50 -43.65 -1.00
CA PHE A 595 -21.47 -44.68 -0.83
C PHE A 595 -20.43 -44.32 0.23
N SER A 596 -20.67 -43.27 0.99
CA SER A 596 -19.94 -42.93 2.20
C SER A 596 -20.32 -43.84 3.35
N ASP A 597 -19.45 -43.98 4.34
CA ASP A 597 -19.77 -44.79 5.54
C ASP A 597 -20.85 -44.11 6.39
N LEU A 598 -20.99 -42.79 6.31
CA LEU A 598 -22.03 -42.00 6.97
C LEU A 598 -22.75 -41.10 5.95
N ASP A 599 -24.08 -41.13 6.03
CA ASP A 599 -24.96 -40.35 5.15
C ASP A 599 -25.45 -39.09 5.88
N TYR A 600 -24.91 -37.92 5.55
CA TYR A 600 -25.33 -36.67 6.16
C TYR A 600 -25.29 -35.48 5.20
N TYR A 601 -25.98 -34.42 5.56
CA TYR A 601 -25.96 -33.14 4.84
C TYR A 601 -25.84 -31.96 5.79
N LYS A 602 -25.30 -30.88 5.29
CA LYS A 602 -25.16 -29.59 5.99
C LYS A 602 -25.55 -28.47 5.06
N ALA A 603 -26.27 -27.47 5.57
CA ALA A 603 -26.58 -26.23 4.86
C ALA A 603 -26.29 -25.04 5.75
N SER A 604 -25.69 -24.00 5.22
CA SER A 604 -25.41 -22.79 5.98
C SER A 604 -25.56 -21.53 5.13
N LEU A 605 -26.02 -20.47 5.77
CA LEU A 605 -26.04 -19.10 5.24
C LEU A 605 -25.23 -18.25 6.20
N ARG A 606 -24.16 -17.65 5.71
CA ARG A 606 -23.40 -16.65 6.43
C ARG A 606 -23.52 -15.32 5.72
N SER A 607 -23.87 -14.27 6.44
CA SER A 607 -24.10 -12.94 5.93
C SER A 607 -23.41 -11.90 6.80
N ARG A 608 -22.76 -10.92 6.18
CA ARG A 608 -22.29 -9.70 6.83
C ARG A 608 -22.47 -8.54 5.89
N HIS A 609 -23.00 -7.43 6.42
CA HIS A 609 -23.27 -6.23 5.66
C HIS A 609 -22.86 -4.98 6.43
N TYR A 610 -22.14 -4.08 5.78
CA TYR A 610 -21.63 -2.84 6.34
C TYR A 610 -22.44 -1.66 5.78
N PHE A 611 -23.06 -0.90 6.67
CA PHE A 611 -23.85 0.29 6.35
C PHE A 611 -23.08 1.53 6.84
N PRO A 612 -22.62 2.42 5.95
CA PRO A 612 -22.04 3.69 6.35
C PRO A 612 -23.17 4.58 6.90
N LEU A 613 -23.15 4.88 8.21
CA LEU A 613 -24.13 5.76 8.85
C LEU A 613 -23.68 7.22 8.82
N ALA A 614 -22.36 7.45 8.94
CA ALA A 614 -21.71 8.75 8.84
C ALA A 614 -20.29 8.54 8.30
N GLN A 615 -19.52 9.62 8.12
CA GLN A 615 -18.20 9.60 7.50
C GLN A 615 -17.28 8.52 8.11
N ASP A 616 -17.31 8.33 9.42
CA ASP A 616 -16.46 7.38 10.15
C ASP A 616 -17.25 6.40 11.01
N LEU A 617 -18.56 6.37 10.88
CA LEU A 617 -19.43 5.52 11.65
C LEU A 617 -20.07 4.47 10.73
N THR A 618 -19.79 3.19 11.02
CA THR A 618 -20.28 2.07 10.22
C THR A 618 -21.05 1.09 11.09
N LEU A 619 -22.27 0.71 10.67
CA LEU A 619 -23.02 -0.37 11.28
C LEU A 619 -22.69 -1.67 10.54
N LEU A 620 -22.20 -2.65 11.26
CA LEU A 620 -22.03 -4.02 10.77
C LEU A 620 -23.19 -4.87 11.29
N LEU A 621 -23.94 -5.46 10.38
CA LEU A 621 -24.88 -6.55 10.69
C LEU A 621 -24.28 -7.85 10.17
N GLY A 622 -24.17 -8.83 11.05
CA GLY A 622 -23.64 -10.16 10.75
C GLY A 622 -24.54 -11.25 11.26
N GLY A 623 -24.53 -12.42 10.61
CA GLY A 623 -25.27 -13.56 11.09
C GLY A 623 -24.89 -14.86 10.38
N GLU A 624 -25.21 -15.97 11.04
CA GLU A 624 -25.01 -17.30 10.51
C GLU A 624 -26.21 -18.17 10.92
N ILE A 625 -26.83 -18.81 9.92
CA ILE A 625 -27.85 -19.83 10.11
C ILE A 625 -27.31 -21.08 9.49
N ALA A 626 -27.33 -22.19 10.24
CA ALA A 626 -26.86 -23.46 9.74
C ALA A 626 -27.72 -24.62 10.28
N TYR A 627 -27.87 -25.64 9.47
CA TYR A 627 -28.59 -26.85 9.78
C TYR A 627 -27.89 -28.05 9.15
N GLY A 628 -27.83 -29.17 9.88
CA GLY A 628 -27.33 -30.43 9.40
C GLY A 628 -28.18 -31.60 9.92
N GLY A 629 -28.19 -32.68 9.19
CA GLY A 629 -28.93 -33.90 9.56
C GLY A 629 -28.38 -35.12 8.87
N GLY A 630 -28.75 -36.27 9.38
CA GLY A 630 -28.49 -37.55 8.73
C GLY A 630 -29.58 -37.90 7.71
N TYR A 631 -29.27 -38.80 6.80
CA TYR A 631 -30.23 -39.45 5.91
C TYR A 631 -29.80 -40.89 5.66
N GLY A 632 -30.58 -41.67 4.91
CA GLY A 632 -30.24 -43.07 4.60
C GLY A 632 -30.07 -43.91 5.85
N GLY A 633 -28.86 -44.41 6.06
CA GLY A 633 -28.49 -45.23 7.23
C GLY A 633 -28.13 -44.42 8.48
N THR A 634 -27.89 -43.11 8.35
CA THR A 634 -27.46 -42.25 9.45
C THR A 634 -28.65 -41.45 9.99
N SER A 635 -28.98 -41.64 11.25
CA SER A 635 -30.18 -41.06 11.86
C SER A 635 -30.07 -39.56 12.16
N GLN A 636 -28.89 -39.08 12.43
CA GLN A 636 -28.61 -37.68 12.80
C GLN A 636 -27.24 -37.22 12.29
N LEU A 637 -26.97 -35.93 12.34
CA LEU A 637 -25.64 -35.41 11.98
C LEU A 637 -24.58 -36.07 12.87
N PRO A 638 -23.48 -36.62 12.31
CA PRO A 638 -22.37 -37.12 13.11
C PRO A 638 -21.85 -36.06 14.08
N PHE A 639 -21.64 -36.41 15.35
CA PHE A 639 -21.31 -35.42 16.39
C PHE A 639 -20.01 -34.64 16.09
N PHE A 640 -19.05 -35.20 15.37
CA PHE A 640 -17.82 -34.54 14.98
C PHE A 640 -18.01 -33.53 13.82
N GLU A 641 -19.18 -33.51 13.18
CA GLU A 641 -19.65 -32.53 12.18
C GLU A 641 -20.56 -31.45 12.80
N ASN A 642 -20.83 -31.48 14.10
CA ASN A 642 -21.66 -30.50 14.79
C ASN A 642 -21.14 -29.08 14.69
N TYR A 643 -22.08 -28.13 14.75
CA TYR A 643 -21.80 -26.71 14.86
C TYR A 643 -21.52 -26.32 16.32
N PHE A 644 -20.72 -25.25 16.49
CA PHE A 644 -20.38 -24.70 17.80
C PHE A 644 -20.64 -23.22 17.87
N ALA A 645 -20.92 -22.68 19.07
CA ALA A 645 -21.13 -21.28 19.33
C ALA A 645 -20.50 -20.84 20.68
N GLY A 646 -20.36 -19.52 20.84
CA GLY A 646 -19.61 -18.87 21.91
C GLY A 646 -18.21 -18.44 21.44
N GLY A 647 -17.65 -17.43 22.05
CA GLY A 647 -16.33 -16.91 21.76
C GLY A 647 -16.30 -15.68 20.83
N PRO A 648 -15.10 -15.19 20.52
CA PRO A 648 -14.90 -13.89 19.89
C PRO A 648 -15.47 -13.76 18.48
N ASN A 649 -15.68 -14.88 17.76
CA ASN A 649 -16.19 -14.91 16.39
C ASN A 649 -17.67 -15.34 16.30
N SER A 650 -18.36 -15.41 17.43
CA SER A 650 -19.73 -15.90 17.52
C SER A 650 -20.52 -15.07 18.53
N VAL A 651 -20.81 -15.57 19.73
CA VAL A 651 -21.45 -14.84 20.82
C VAL A 651 -20.39 -14.47 21.86
N ARG A 652 -19.92 -13.23 21.80
CA ARG A 652 -18.87 -12.72 22.70
C ARG A 652 -19.38 -12.67 24.15
N GLY A 653 -18.46 -12.73 25.13
CA GLY A 653 -18.81 -12.80 26.54
C GLY A 653 -19.03 -14.23 27.07
N PHE A 654 -19.20 -15.22 26.19
CA PHE A 654 -19.21 -16.65 26.53
C PHE A 654 -17.90 -17.29 26.07
N LEU A 655 -17.44 -18.28 26.82
CA LEU A 655 -16.22 -19.04 26.47
C LEU A 655 -16.41 -19.72 25.10
N GLN A 656 -15.36 -19.73 24.31
CA GLN A 656 -15.40 -20.24 22.94
C GLN A 656 -15.87 -21.71 22.92
N ASN A 657 -16.80 -22.01 22.00
CA ASN A 657 -17.37 -23.31 21.72
C ASN A 657 -18.19 -23.92 22.88
N THR A 658 -18.64 -23.16 23.86
CA THR A 658 -19.27 -23.72 25.07
C THR A 658 -20.78 -23.56 25.16
N LEU A 659 -21.41 -22.94 24.18
CA LEU A 659 -22.86 -22.81 24.09
C LEU A 659 -23.48 -24.04 23.44
N GLY A 660 -24.70 -24.39 23.87
CA GLY A 660 -25.51 -25.43 23.28
C GLY A 660 -25.53 -26.72 24.06
N PRO A 661 -25.91 -27.83 23.41
CA PRO A 661 -26.05 -29.17 23.99
C PRO A 661 -24.79 -29.68 24.67
N ARG A 662 -25.00 -30.54 25.71
CA ARG A 662 -23.91 -31.07 26.51
C ARG A 662 -23.95 -32.61 26.52
N ASP A 663 -22.78 -33.17 26.62
CA ASP A 663 -22.57 -34.61 26.74
C ASP A 663 -22.87 -35.13 28.18
N SER A 664 -22.76 -36.46 28.37
CA SER A 664 -22.95 -37.13 29.66
C SER A 664 -21.97 -36.63 30.75
N ASN A 665 -20.87 -36.01 30.40
CA ASN A 665 -19.88 -35.45 31.30
C ASN A 665 -20.07 -33.93 31.51
N ASN A 666 -21.23 -33.39 31.08
CA ASN A 666 -21.56 -31.95 31.14
C ASN A 666 -20.59 -31.04 30.36
N ARG A 667 -20.00 -31.55 29.27
CA ARG A 667 -19.16 -30.78 28.34
C ARG A 667 -19.92 -30.47 27.06
N PRO A 668 -19.67 -29.34 26.39
CA PRO A 668 -20.29 -29.01 25.12
C PRO A 668 -19.96 -30.06 24.06
N ILE A 669 -20.97 -30.56 23.36
CA ILE A 669 -20.82 -31.49 22.23
C ILE A 669 -21.19 -30.86 20.89
N GLY A 670 -21.62 -29.59 20.91
CA GLY A 670 -22.14 -28.89 19.75
C GLY A 670 -23.59 -29.26 19.44
N GLY A 671 -24.08 -28.85 18.30
CA GLY A 671 -25.44 -29.11 17.86
C GLY A 671 -25.55 -29.23 16.34
N SER A 672 -26.62 -29.88 15.89
CA SER A 672 -26.90 -30.06 14.46
C SER A 672 -27.44 -28.78 13.78
N SER A 673 -27.87 -27.79 14.55
CA SER A 673 -28.29 -26.49 14.01
C SER A 673 -27.67 -25.33 14.77
N LYS A 674 -27.49 -24.17 14.08
CA LYS A 674 -26.84 -22.99 14.58
C LYS A 674 -27.59 -21.72 14.15
N LEU A 675 -27.77 -20.80 15.08
CA LEU A 675 -28.31 -19.48 14.80
C LEU A 675 -27.49 -18.43 15.55
N ILE A 676 -26.84 -17.54 14.80
CA ILE A 676 -26.05 -16.43 15.33
C ILE A 676 -26.46 -15.15 14.62
N GLY A 677 -26.62 -14.08 15.40
CA GLY A 677 -26.81 -12.70 14.91
C GLY A 677 -25.89 -11.76 15.68
N SER A 678 -25.32 -10.78 14.99
CA SER A 678 -24.47 -9.75 15.56
C SER A 678 -24.79 -8.41 14.94
N ALA A 679 -24.91 -7.39 15.77
CA ALA A 679 -24.98 -5.98 15.37
C ALA A 679 -23.83 -5.25 16.04
N GLU A 680 -22.95 -4.60 15.27
CA GLU A 680 -21.78 -3.92 15.80
C GLU A 680 -21.65 -2.54 15.18
N LEU A 681 -21.61 -1.50 15.99
CA LEU A 681 -21.38 -0.13 15.59
C LEU A 681 -19.87 0.13 15.63
N LEU A 682 -19.26 0.31 14.47
CA LEU A 682 -17.82 0.51 14.29
C LEU A 682 -17.52 2.00 14.18
N PHE A 683 -16.50 2.46 14.92
CA PHE A 683 -16.07 3.86 14.92
C PHE A 683 -14.54 3.94 15.07
N PRO A 684 -13.92 5.05 14.63
CA PRO A 684 -12.48 5.26 14.81
C PRO A 684 -12.15 5.47 16.27
N VAL A 685 -10.88 5.32 16.60
CA VAL A 685 -10.41 5.67 17.97
C VAL A 685 -10.46 7.18 18.11
N PRO A 686 -11.13 7.72 19.13
CA PRO A 686 -11.07 9.15 19.43
C PRO A 686 -9.62 9.62 19.56
N LEU A 687 -9.28 10.78 19.02
CA LEU A 687 -7.94 11.39 19.02
C LEU A 687 -6.91 10.76 18.06
N ILE A 688 -7.26 9.72 17.29
CA ILE A 688 -6.41 9.21 16.19
C ILE A 688 -7.06 9.58 14.87
N LYS A 689 -6.56 10.62 14.22
CA LYS A 689 -6.97 10.98 12.87
C LYS A 689 -6.53 9.87 11.90
N GLU A 690 -7.43 9.41 11.07
CA GLU A 690 -7.19 8.39 10.03
C GLU A 690 -6.57 7.06 10.53
N SER A 691 -7.07 6.49 11.63
CA SER A 691 -6.62 5.15 12.02
C SER A 691 -7.17 4.08 11.08
N LYS A 692 -6.53 3.94 9.91
CA LYS A 692 -6.91 2.90 8.91
C LYS A 692 -6.75 1.47 9.44
N ASN A 693 -5.94 1.30 10.49
CA ASN A 693 -5.54 0.00 11.02
C ASN A 693 -6.14 -0.34 12.39
N LEU A 694 -6.91 0.56 13.00
CA LEU A 694 -7.49 0.37 14.33
C LEU A 694 -8.93 0.84 14.34
N ARG A 695 -9.83 -0.03 14.82
CA ARG A 695 -11.27 0.28 14.96
C ARG A 695 -11.77 -0.18 16.30
N LEU A 696 -12.62 0.65 16.88
CA LEU A 696 -13.42 0.31 18.05
C LEU A 696 -14.82 -0.11 17.59
N GLY A 697 -15.49 -0.90 18.41
CA GLY A 697 -16.86 -1.30 18.18
C GLY A 697 -17.67 -1.42 19.45
N ALA A 698 -18.94 -1.13 19.37
CA ALA A 698 -19.94 -1.47 20.38
C ALA A 698 -20.88 -2.52 19.76
N PHE A 699 -21.06 -3.64 20.43
CA PHE A 699 -21.77 -4.76 19.83
C PHE A 699 -22.87 -5.32 20.70
N VAL A 700 -23.82 -5.98 20.02
CA VAL A 700 -24.80 -6.92 20.61
C VAL A 700 -24.77 -8.19 19.79
N ASP A 701 -24.51 -9.31 20.44
CA ASP A 701 -24.52 -10.63 19.83
C ASP A 701 -25.65 -11.47 20.41
N ALA A 702 -26.28 -12.26 19.58
CA ALA A 702 -27.31 -13.21 20.00
C ALA A 702 -27.15 -14.53 19.25
N GLY A 703 -27.32 -15.65 19.94
CA GLY A 703 -27.29 -16.94 19.28
C GLY A 703 -27.03 -18.12 20.16
N ASN A 704 -27.11 -19.30 19.54
CA ASN A 704 -26.82 -20.61 20.17
C ASN A 704 -26.66 -21.68 19.08
N VAL A 705 -26.30 -22.88 19.51
CA VAL A 705 -26.45 -24.12 18.73
C VAL A 705 -27.46 -25.04 19.41
N PHE A 706 -28.14 -25.85 18.62
CA PHE A 706 -29.25 -26.67 19.09
C PHE A 706 -29.12 -28.10 18.55
N ASP A 707 -29.70 -29.05 19.24
CA ASP A 707 -29.87 -30.40 18.74
C ASP A 707 -31.23 -30.51 18.05
N GLY A 708 -31.23 -30.70 16.73
CA GLY A 708 -32.43 -30.66 15.90
C GLY A 708 -32.87 -29.23 15.53
N GLY A 709 -34.13 -28.87 15.86
CA GLY A 709 -34.71 -27.58 15.48
C GLY A 709 -34.27 -26.40 16.34
N TYR A 710 -34.59 -25.17 15.91
CA TYR A 710 -34.23 -23.94 16.62
C TYR A 710 -35.17 -23.72 17.83
N ASP A 711 -34.58 -23.61 19.04
CA ASP A 711 -35.30 -23.18 20.25
C ASP A 711 -34.88 -21.74 20.61
N PHE A 712 -35.77 -20.79 20.33
CA PHE A 712 -35.51 -19.37 20.58
C PHE A 712 -35.41 -19.04 22.07
N ASN A 713 -35.93 -19.90 22.99
CA ASN A 713 -35.80 -19.72 24.44
C ASN A 713 -34.38 -20.02 24.94
N GLU A 714 -33.61 -20.73 24.13
CA GLU A 714 -32.23 -21.10 24.42
C GLU A 714 -31.21 -20.13 23.81
N ILE A 715 -31.66 -19.05 23.16
CA ILE A 715 -30.74 -18.03 22.63
C ILE A 715 -30.05 -17.29 23.78
N ARG A 716 -28.74 -17.17 23.67
CA ARG A 716 -27.90 -16.35 24.56
C ARG A 716 -27.70 -14.99 23.91
N VAL A 717 -27.70 -13.95 24.73
CA VAL A 717 -27.48 -12.56 24.30
C VAL A 717 -26.35 -11.97 25.12
N SER A 718 -25.49 -11.22 24.46
CA SER A 718 -24.43 -10.46 25.10
C SER A 718 -24.29 -9.09 24.44
N ALA A 719 -23.76 -8.13 25.19
CA ALA A 719 -23.40 -6.81 24.69
C ALA A 719 -22.03 -6.39 25.21
N GLY A 720 -21.34 -5.54 24.49
CA GLY A 720 -20.01 -5.15 24.90
C GLY A 720 -19.29 -4.21 23.95
N LEU A 721 -17.99 -4.09 24.18
CA LEU A 721 -17.08 -3.29 23.39
C LEU A 721 -16.02 -4.16 22.74
N SER A 722 -15.58 -3.79 21.56
CA SER A 722 -14.51 -4.47 20.82
C SER A 722 -13.45 -3.49 20.34
N ALA A 723 -12.24 -3.96 20.18
CA ALA A 723 -11.16 -3.26 19.50
C ALA A 723 -10.48 -4.23 18.53
N ARG A 724 -10.28 -3.79 17.30
CA ARG A 724 -9.59 -4.55 16.25
C ARG A 724 -8.44 -3.72 15.71
N TRP A 725 -7.25 -4.26 15.81
CA TRP A 725 -6.04 -3.58 15.38
C TRP A 725 -5.21 -4.45 14.44
N LEU A 726 -4.99 -3.97 13.23
CA LEU A 726 -4.00 -4.55 12.32
C LEU A 726 -2.63 -3.95 12.66
N SER A 727 -1.93 -4.57 13.60
CA SER A 727 -0.63 -4.14 14.04
C SER A 727 0.46 -4.58 13.06
N PRO A 728 1.67 -3.98 13.09
CA PRO A 728 2.81 -4.46 12.31
C PRO A 728 3.22 -5.91 12.62
N PHE A 729 2.80 -6.43 13.77
CA PHE A 729 3.12 -7.79 14.22
C PHE A 729 1.99 -8.80 13.95
N GLY A 730 0.85 -8.35 13.43
CA GLY A 730 -0.32 -9.17 13.14
C GLY A 730 -1.63 -8.56 13.62
N ALA A 731 -2.73 -9.25 13.30
CA ALA A 731 -4.06 -8.85 13.70
C ALA A 731 -4.26 -9.08 15.22
N ILE A 732 -4.78 -8.07 15.90
CA ILE A 732 -5.13 -8.11 17.32
C ILE A 732 -6.62 -7.84 17.44
N MET A 733 -7.32 -8.71 18.15
CA MET A 733 -8.73 -8.52 18.50
C MET A 733 -8.90 -8.65 19.99
N VAL A 734 -9.55 -7.65 20.58
CA VAL A 734 -9.92 -7.61 21.99
C VAL A 734 -11.42 -7.35 22.11
N SER A 735 -12.12 -8.05 22.97
CA SER A 735 -13.51 -7.76 23.28
C SER A 735 -13.78 -7.87 24.79
N LEU A 736 -14.65 -6.97 25.26
CA LEU A 736 -15.22 -6.99 26.59
C LEU A 736 -16.72 -7.22 26.42
N GLY A 737 -17.17 -8.42 26.62
CA GLY A 737 -18.57 -8.84 26.46
C GLY A 737 -19.22 -9.19 27.79
N GLN A 738 -20.40 -8.67 28.03
CA GLN A 738 -21.23 -8.99 29.17
C GLN A 738 -22.42 -9.80 28.72
N PRO A 739 -22.56 -11.08 29.15
CA PRO A 739 -23.79 -11.83 28.95
C PRO A 739 -24.99 -11.16 29.62
N LEU A 740 -26.11 -11.08 28.89
CA LEU A 740 -27.33 -10.45 29.38
C LEU A 740 -28.36 -11.50 29.91
N ASN A 741 -28.28 -12.73 29.43
CA ASN A 741 -29.23 -13.81 29.76
C ASN A 741 -28.53 -15.17 29.93
N SER A 742 -27.44 -15.25 30.68
CA SER A 742 -26.74 -16.49 30.95
C SER A 742 -27.65 -17.49 31.70
N LYS A 743 -27.48 -18.77 31.43
CA LYS A 743 -28.18 -19.86 32.10
C LYS A 743 -27.21 -20.73 32.91
N GLN A 744 -27.78 -21.56 33.78
CA GLN A 744 -26.99 -22.49 34.57
C GLN A 744 -26.16 -23.41 33.67
N GLY A 745 -24.87 -23.48 33.93
CA GLY A 745 -23.93 -24.28 33.14
C GLY A 745 -23.19 -23.48 32.06
N ASP A 746 -23.62 -22.25 31.69
CA ASP A 746 -22.89 -21.41 30.75
C ASP A 746 -21.52 -21.03 31.32
N ARG A 747 -20.51 -21.07 30.48
CA ARG A 747 -19.15 -20.63 30.84
C ARG A 747 -18.94 -19.22 30.32
N ILE A 748 -18.79 -18.29 31.26
CA ILE A 748 -18.64 -16.85 30.94
C ILE A 748 -17.17 -16.51 30.80
N GLN A 749 -16.84 -15.73 29.77
CA GLN A 749 -15.53 -15.15 29.54
C GLN A 749 -15.71 -13.73 29.03
N ASN A 750 -15.78 -12.77 29.95
CA ASN A 750 -16.05 -11.37 29.64
C ASN A 750 -14.94 -10.74 28.80
N PHE A 751 -13.66 -11.04 29.12
CA PHE A 751 -12.51 -10.56 28.36
C PHE A 751 -12.03 -11.65 27.40
N GLN A 752 -11.95 -11.27 26.11
CA GLN A 752 -11.49 -12.17 25.05
C GLN A 752 -10.39 -11.48 24.24
N PHE A 753 -9.33 -12.22 23.96
CA PHE A 753 -8.15 -11.73 23.28
C PHE A 753 -7.66 -12.76 22.26
N ASN A 754 -7.39 -12.28 21.03
CA ASN A 754 -6.75 -13.05 19.97
C ASN A 754 -5.63 -12.24 19.35
N PHE A 755 -4.53 -12.89 19.03
CA PHE A 755 -3.38 -12.30 18.34
C PHE A 755 -2.90 -13.24 17.24
N GLY A 756 -2.59 -12.69 16.06
CA GLY A 756 -2.05 -13.44 14.92
C GLY A 756 -3.06 -14.29 14.15
N SER A 757 -4.30 -14.42 14.63
CA SER A 757 -5.41 -15.00 13.86
C SER A 757 -6.09 -13.87 13.08
N GLY A 758 -6.36 -14.07 11.77
CA GLY A 758 -7.09 -13.06 10.96
C GLY A 758 -8.47 -12.72 11.54
N PHE A 759 -8.99 -11.54 11.15
CA PHE A 759 -10.31 -11.04 11.55
C PHE A 759 -11.43 -11.79 10.85
#